data_1b683fd8ee6d4b550aa56325ce14422b
#
_entry.id   1b683fd8ee6d4b550aa56325ce14422b
#
_cell.length_a   1.000
_cell.length_b   1.000
_cell.length_c   1.000
_cell.angle_alpha   90.00
_cell.angle_beta   90.00
_cell.angle_gamma   90.00
#
_symmetry.space_group_name_H-M   'P 1'
#
loop_
_entity.id
_entity.type
_entity.pdbx_description
1 polymer ?
#
loop_
_entity_poly.entity_id
_entity_poly.type
_entity_poly.pdbx_seq_one_letter_code
_entity_poly.pdbx_strand_id
1 'polypeptide(L)'
;MEKQYEKAANAPSSIEVRGARVHNLKNIDVDIPLGTITGIAGVSGSGKSSLALGVLYAEGSGRYLEALSTYTRRRMTQAARADVDEVLYIPAALALHQRPAVPGIRSTFGTGTELLNGLRLMYSRLASHECPNGHYVLPSLNVAAGKELTCPVCGVHFHAPSAEELSFNSQGACRTCGGTGMVHMVDRASLILDENLSIDAGAVAPWKTLMWSLMTDVCRAMGVRTDIPFKDLTDEEKEIVYDGPAVKKHIFYRPKNGSNEAGELDFTYYSAVHTVENALAKVKDDKGMKRVSRFLKEETCPDCQGSRFSETARKPHLRGISIDEACRMTLGEITEWVKGVPESLPEEMRPMAESICGSFLRTAKGLMDLGLSYLSLDRAGSTLSTGERQRMQLARAVRNRTTGVLYVLDEPSIGLHPSNIEGLCGVMKDLVSDGNSVVLVDHDTQILKEASWIVEMGPDAGSDGGNVIAEGTVEEIGKNPKSKIGRFLSGNYPRRVFPVIPKEEIFSEGCIRMKTGPIHTVKPLDAEIPKGRLTVVTGVSGSGKTTMVLESLIPGLLAALAGEKLLGHVLSIDPSGIKNVKLIDSTPIGINVRSTVATYANVHDELRKIYARSEGAREKGFKAGDFSYNTGKLRCPVCDGTGVISLDVQFLPDVEIPCPSCHGSRYGKDAEGIRLVNKKGEARSLPELMDMDVNHALGFCQDMKLVKRRLEVLRELGLGYLTLGEETPGLSGGEAQRLKLASEMGRAQEDTIFIFDEPTIGLHPLDVRTLLSVFRALVDHGATLIVIEHDLDVIRNADYIIDMGPGGGEEGGRIIACGSPEEIADSPKSITGKYLRPLK
;
A
#
# COMPACT_ATOMS: atom_id res chain seq x y z
N MET A 1 -20.69 -14.12 -45.51
CA MET A 1 -20.99 -15.48 -44.99
C MET A 1 -20.83 -15.44 -43.48
N GLU A 2 -21.91 -15.07 -42.80
CA GLU A 2 -22.02 -15.16 -41.34
C GLU A 2 -22.24 -16.60 -40.98
N LYS A 3 -21.22 -17.29 -40.45
CA LYS A 3 -21.43 -18.54 -39.75
C LYS A 3 -21.89 -18.16 -38.33
N GLN A 4 -23.19 -18.21 -38.11
CA GLN A 4 -23.76 -18.40 -36.80
C GLN A 4 -23.18 -19.71 -36.23
N TYR A 5 -22.29 -19.59 -35.24
CA TYR A 5 -21.99 -20.72 -34.38
C TYR A 5 -23.24 -20.96 -33.55
N GLU A 6 -24.02 -22.00 -33.90
CA GLU A 6 -25.03 -22.53 -33.01
C GLU A 6 -24.34 -22.82 -31.66
N LYS A 7 -24.80 -22.19 -30.57
CA LYS A 7 -24.41 -22.58 -29.21
C LYS A 7 -24.62 -24.06 -29.10
N ALA A 8 -23.56 -24.83 -28.84
CA ALA A 8 -23.69 -26.24 -28.55
C ALA A 8 -24.70 -26.42 -27.43
N ALA A 9 -25.74 -27.19 -27.67
CA ALA A 9 -26.88 -27.36 -26.76
C ALA A 9 -26.51 -27.98 -25.38
N ASN A 10 -25.23 -28.19 -25.08
CA ASN A 10 -24.68 -28.77 -23.85
C ASN A 10 -23.48 -27.99 -23.25
N ALA A 11 -23.27 -26.71 -23.60
CA ALA A 11 -22.24 -25.95 -22.92
C ALA A 11 -22.68 -25.58 -21.48
N PRO A 12 -21.81 -25.79 -20.46
CA PRO A 12 -22.15 -25.46 -19.08
C PRO A 12 -22.47 -23.99 -18.95
N SER A 13 -23.52 -23.63 -18.20
CA SER A 13 -23.98 -22.25 -18.00
C SER A 13 -23.44 -21.65 -16.71
N SER A 14 -22.91 -22.46 -15.80
CA SER A 14 -22.41 -22.04 -14.48
C SER A 14 -21.20 -22.87 -14.04
N ILE A 15 -20.40 -22.28 -13.16
CA ILE A 15 -19.44 -22.98 -12.32
C ILE A 15 -20.22 -23.54 -11.16
N GLU A 16 -20.09 -24.83 -10.88
CA GLU A 16 -20.76 -25.49 -9.76
C GLU A 16 -19.74 -25.76 -8.65
N VAL A 17 -19.95 -25.17 -7.48
CA VAL A 17 -19.16 -25.41 -6.27
C VAL A 17 -19.98 -26.22 -5.29
N ARG A 18 -19.44 -27.31 -4.77
CA ARG A 18 -20.08 -28.19 -3.81
C ARG A 18 -19.19 -28.46 -2.62
N GLY A 19 -19.74 -28.29 -1.42
CA GLY A 19 -19.09 -28.64 -0.16
C GLY A 19 -17.87 -27.77 0.17
N ALA A 20 -17.89 -26.46 -0.09
CA ALA A 20 -16.74 -25.59 0.17
C ALA A 20 -16.58 -25.27 1.66
N ARG A 21 -15.36 -25.53 2.21
CA ARG A 21 -15.02 -25.41 3.64
C ARG A 21 -13.77 -24.57 3.90
N VAL A 22 -13.33 -23.79 2.90
CA VAL A 22 -12.12 -22.96 2.99
C VAL A 22 -12.31 -21.87 4.05
N HIS A 23 -11.37 -21.73 4.98
CA HIS A 23 -11.39 -20.79 6.09
C HIS A 23 -12.68 -20.87 6.92
N ASN A 24 -13.53 -19.82 6.86
CA ASN A 24 -14.78 -19.75 7.62
C ASN A 24 -16.01 -20.28 6.86
N LEU A 25 -15.86 -20.79 5.63
CA LEU A 25 -16.98 -21.33 4.86
C LEU A 25 -17.61 -22.57 5.52
N LYS A 26 -18.92 -22.63 5.55
CA LYS A 26 -19.74 -23.63 6.28
C LYS A 26 -20.27 -24.73 5.38
N ASN A 27 -19.39 -25.43 4.63
CA ASN A 27 -19.78 -26.52 3.71
C ASN A 27 -20.87 -26.05 2.73
N ILE A 28 -20.56 -24.97 1.99
CA ILE A 28 -21.52 -24.30 1.12
C ILE A 28 -21.53 -24.88 -0.28
N ASP A 29 -22.72 -24.86 -0.89
CA ASP A 29 -22.96 -25.10 -2.30
C ASP A 29 -23.38 -23.79 -2.97
N VAL A 30 -22.82 -23.48 -4.16
CA VAL A 30 -23.16 -22.26 -4.91
C VAL A 30 -22.89 -22.44 -6.40
N ASP A 31 -23.75 -21.85 -7.23
CA ASP A 31 -23.65 -21.83 -8.69
C ASP A 31 -23.32 -20.41 -9.18
N ILE A 32 -22.23 -20.25 -9.94
CA ILE A 32 -21.74 -18.98 -10.47
C ILE A 32 -21.96 -18.95 -11.99
N PRO A 33 -22.82 -18.07 -12.52
CA PRO A 33 -23.08 -18.00 -13.96
C PRO A 33 -21.81 -17.65 -14.76
N LEU A 34 -21.58 -18.37 -15.87
CA LEU A 34 -20.47 -18.12 -16.81
C LEU A 34 -20.84 -17.02 -17.82
N GLY A 35 -19.82 -16.33 -18.34
CA GLY A 35 -19.99 -15.28 -19.35
C GLY A 35 -20.74 -14.04 -18.82
N THR A 36 -20.68 -13.78 -17.52
CA THR A 36 -21.37 -12.66 -16.87
C THR A 36 -20.47 -12.00 -15.84
N ILE A 37 -20.94 -10.87 -15.28
CA ILE A 37 -20.38 -10.25 -14.07
C ILE A 37 -21.15 -10.77 -12.87
N THR A 38 -20.50 -11.50 -11.98
CA THR A 38 -21.08 -11.96 -10.70
C THR A 38 -20.46 -11.18 -9.54
N GLY A 39 -21.28 -10.50 -8.73
CA GLY A 39 -20.85 -9.82 -7.51
C GLY A 39 -20.93 -10.72 -6.28
N ILE A 40 -19.86 -10.80 -5.49
CA ILE A 40 -19.88 -11.44 -4.17
C ILE A 40 -19.91 -10.33 -3.13
N ALA A 41 -21.06 -10.19 -2.45
CA ALA A 41 -21.33 -9.18 -1.44
C ALA A 41 -21.42 -9.79 -0.04
N GLY A 42 -21.47 -8.95 1.00
CA GLY A 42 -21.66 -9.36 2.40
C GLY A 42 -20.81 -8.52 3.34
N VAL A 43 -21.07 -8.61 4.64
CA VAL A 43 -20.32 -7.88 5.67
C VAL A 43 -18.83 -8.26 5.70
N SER A 44 -17.97 -7.40 6.23
CA SER A 44 -16.54 -7.70 6.39
C SER A 44 -16.37 -8.98 7.22
N GLY A 45 -15.47 -9.90 6.78
CA GLY A 45 -15.26 -11.18 7.46
C GLY A 45 -16.34 -12.26 7.23
N SER A 46 -17.31 -12.07 6.32
CA SER A 46 -18.39 -13.04 6.03
C SER A 46 -17.98 -14.22 5.15
N GLY A 47 -16.74 -14.27 4.61
CA GLY A 47 -16.26 -15.37 3.77
C GLY A 47 -16.21 -15.05 2.27
N LYS A 48 -16.40 -13.81 1.84
CA LYS A 48 -16.36 -13.38 0.43
C LYS A 48 -15.05 -13.77 -0.27
N SER A 49 -13.91 -13.31 0.28
CA SER A 49 -12.60 -13.63 -0.28
C SER A 49 -12.25 -15.10 -0.14
N SER A 50 -12.80 -15.82 0.87
CA SER A 50 -12.68 -17.28 0.99
C SER A 50 -13.32 -17.98 -0.19
N LEU A 51 -14.52 -17.54 -0.64
CA LEU A 51 -15.18 -18.10 -1.83
C LEU A 51 -14.46 -17.67 -3.11
N ALA A 52 -14.18 -16.37 -3.30
CA ALA A 52 -13.62 -15.84 -4.54
C ALA A 52 -12.18 -16.29 -4.79
N LEU A 53 -11.29 -16.05 -3.81
CA LEU A 53 -9.86 -16.36 -3.93
C LEU A 53 -9.53 -17.77 -3.42
N GLY A 54 -10.10 -18.16 -2.28
CA GLY A 54 -9.80 -19.44 -1.63
C GLY A 54 -10.41 -20.65 -2.36
N VAL A 55 -11.51 -20.48 -3.09
CA VAL A 55 -12.16 -21.56 -3.87
C VAL A 55 -12.01 -21.31 -5.36
N LEU A 56 -12.67 -20.28 -5.92
CA LEU A 56 -12.76 -20.10 -7.37
C LEU A 56 -11.39 -19.86 -8.02
N TYR A 57 -10.60 -18.92 -7.50
CA TYR A 57 -9.27 -18.67 -8.04
C TYR A 57 -8.32 -19.84 -7.79
N ALA A 58 -8.32 -20.43 -6.59
CA ALA A 58 -7.43 -21.54 -6.24
C ALA A 58 -7.64 -22.74 -7.18
N GLU A 59 -8.89 -23.17 -7.39
CA GLU A 59 -9.22 -24.30 -8.28
C GLU A 59 -8.99 -23.97 -9.76
N GLY A 60 -9.42 -22.78 -10.24
CA GLY A 60 -9.24 -22.39 -11.64
C GLY A 60 -7.77 -22.18 -12.01
N SER A 61 -6.95 -21.59 -11.15
CA SER A 61 -5.51 -21.44 -11.35
C SER A 61 -4.77 -22.78 -11.21
N GLY A 62 -5.18 -23.63 -10.25
CA GLY A 62 -4.61 -24.95 -10.02
C GLY A 62 -4.73 -25.84 -11.26
N ARG A 63 -5.90 -25.94 -11.87
CA ARG A 63 -6.13 -26.72 -13.09
C ARG A 63 -5.32 -26.23 -14.29
N TYR A 64 -5.18 -24.91 -14.44
CA TYR A 64 -4.30 -24.34 -15.47
C TYR A 64 -2.83 -24.73 -15.24
N LEU A 65 -2.35 -24.64 -14.00
CA LEU A 65 -0.98 -25.00 -13.63
C LEU A 65 -0.70 -26.51 -13.80
N GLU A 66 -1.68 -27.38 -13.55
CA GLU A 66 -1.55 -28.81 -13.75
C GLU A 66 -1.29 -29.17 -15.23
N ALA A 67 -1.78 -28.40 -16.17
CA ALA A 67 -1.54 -28.57 -17.59
C ALA A 67 -0.11 -28.15 -18.04
N LEU A 68 0.64 -27.41 -17.19
CA LEU A 68 1.99 -26.95 -17.49
C LEU A 68 3.07 -27.97 -17.11
N SER A 69 4.27 -27.84 -17.71
CA SER A 69 5.42 -28.68 -17.36
C SER A 69 5.83 -28.50 -15.90
N THR A 70 6.38 -29.55 -15.29
CA THR A 70 6.84 -29.54 -13.89
C THR A 70 7.87 -28.41 -13.60
N TYR A 71 8.71 -28.08 -14.59
CA TYR A 71 9.69 -27.01 -14.51
C TYR A 71 9.03 -25.61 -14.40
N THR A 72 8.04 -25.36 -15.25
CA THR A 72 7.29 -24.09 -15.25
C THR A 72 6.47 -23.95 -13.98
N ARG A 73 5.80 -25.05 -13.55
CA ARG A 73 4.99 -25.10 -12.35
C ARG A 73 5.77 -24.74 -11.08
N ARG A 74 7.01 -25.21 -10.94
CA ARG A 74 7.88 -24.89 -9.79
C ARG A 74 8.29 -23.42 -9.68
N ARG A 75 8.20 -22.64 -10.75
CA ARG A 75 8.56 -21.21 -10.78
C ARG A 75 7.37 -20.28 -10.60
N MET A 76 6.16 -20.80 -10.60
CA MET A 76 4.94 -20.00 -10.44
C MET A 76 4.42 -20.15 -9.01
N THR A 77 3.96 -19.06 -8.43
CA THR A 77 3.29 -19.06 -7.14
C THR A 77 2.01 -19.89 -7.28
N GLN A 78 1.88 -20.94 -6.47
CA GLN A 78 0.70 -21.80 -6.47
C GLN A 78 -0.22 -21.38 -5.32
N ALA A 79 -1.51 -21.21 -5.61
CA ALA A 79 -2.51 -21.12 -4.56
C ALA A 79 -2.62 -22.47 -3.84
N ALA A 80 -2.88 -22.46 -2.54
CA ALA A 80 -3.16 -23.67 -1.80
C ALA A 80 -4.42 -24.34 -2.38
N ARG A 81 -4.45 -25.68 -2.42
CA ARG A 81 -5.62 -26.42 -2.88
C ARG A 81 -6.82 -26.12 -1.99
N ALA A 82 -7.98 -25.86 -2.60
CA ALA A 82 -9.18 -25.55 -1.86
C ALA A 82 -9.71 -26.79 -1.10
N ASP A 83 -10.26 -26.58 0.10
CA ASP A 83 -11.02 -27.62 0.82
C ASP A 83 -12.47 -27.59 0.33
N VAL A 84 -12.74 -28.38 -0.71
CA VAL A 84 -14.04 -28.51 -1.38
C VAL A 84 -14.28 -29.96 -1.74
N ASP A 85 -15.55 -30.40 -1.80
CA ASP A 85 -15.87 -31.75 -2.29
C ASP A 85 -15.70 -31.79 -3.82
N GLU A 86 -16.25 -30.82 -4.54
CA GLU A 86 -16.14 -30.74 -6.00
C GLU A 86 -16.32 -29.32 -6.53
N VAL A 87 -15.57 -28.96 -7.61
CA VAL A 87 -15.82 -27.78 -8.42
C VAL A 87 -15.85 -28.16 -9.89
N LEU A 88 -17.00 -27.97 -10.55
CA LEU A 88 -17.19 -28.31 -11.96
C LEU A 88 -17.18 -27.06 -12.86
N TYR A 89 -16.78 -27.23 -14.11
CA TYR A 89 -16.84 -26.25 -15.20
C TYR A 89 -16.09 -24.94 -14.94
N ILE A 90 -15.10 -24.94 -14.02
CA ILE A 90 -14.32 -23.75 -13.72
C ILE A 90 -13.28 -23.47 -14.82
N PRO A 91 -13.28 -22.26 -15.43
CA PRO A 91 -12.25 -21.84 -16.38
C PRO A 91 -10.88 -21.64 -15.72
N ALA A 92 -9.83 -21.47 -16.54
CA ALA A 92 -8.56 -20.94 -16.06
C ALA A 92 -8.81 -19.57 -15.38
N ALA A 93 -8.32 -19.40 -14.14
CA ALA A 93 -8.61 -18.22 -13.36
C ALA A 93 -7.40 -17.29 -13.20
N LEU A 94 -7.64 -16.00 -13.29
CA LEU A 94 -6.68 -14.91 -12.98
C LEU A 94 -7.24 -14.06 -11.85
N ALA A 95 -6.44 -13.81 -10.81
CA ALA A 95 -6.85 -12.96 -9.70
C ALA A 95 -6.14 -11.61 -9.71
N LEU A 96 -6.90 -10.58 -9.37
CA LEU A 96 -6.41 -9.25 -9.02
C LEU A 96 -6.67 -9.06 -7.52
N HIS A 97 -5.61 -9.23 -6.75
CA HIS A 97 -5.70 -9.13 -5.28
C HIS A 97 -5.88 -7.70 -4.81
N GLN A 98 -6.54 -7.53 -3.70
CA GLN A 98 -6.74 -6.23 -3.01
C GLN A 98 -5.40 -5.49 -2.80
N ARG A 99 -4.34 -6.22 -2.48
CA ARG A 99 -2.99 -5.66 -2.26
C ARG A 99 -1.98 -6.26 -3.23
N PRO A 100 -1.80 -5.64 -4.42
CA PRO A 100 -0.72 -6.07 -5.31
C PRO A 100 0.65 -5.87 -4.66
N ALA A 101 1.58 -6.79 -4.93
CA ALA A 101 2.95 -6.68 -4.45
C ALA A 101 3.56 -5.33 -4.86
N VAL A 102 4.36 -4.75 -3.95
CA VAL A 102 5.08 -3.51 -4.24
C VAL A 102 6.20 -3.82 -5.23
N PRO A 103 6.22 -3.16 -6.40
CA PRO A 103 7.25 -3.41 -7.40
C PRO A 103 8.65 -2.99 -6.90
N GLY A 104 9.69 -3.66 -7.40
CA GLY A 104 11.08 -3.32 -7.08
C GLY A 104 11.47 -1.90 -7.52
N ILE A 105 12.56 -1.36 -6.98
CA ILE A 105 13.06 0.01 -7.17
C ILE A 105 13.28 0.42 -8.64
N ARG A 106 13.52 -0.54 -9.54
CA ARG A 106 13.69 -0.31 -10.98
C ARG A 106 12.37 -0.29 -11.75
N SER A 107 11.24 -0.61 -11.10
CA SER A 107 9.93 -0.59 -11.74
C SER A 107 9.36 0.82 -11.75
N THR A 108 8.82 1.21 -12.91
CA THR A 108 8.06 2.45 -13.07
C THR A 108 6.65 2.15 -13.59
N PHE A 109 5.76 3.13 -13.57
CA PHE A 109 4.45 3.02 -14.21
C PHE A 109 4.58 2.62 -15.68
N GLY A 110 5.53 3.21 -16.43
CA GLY A 110 5.80 2.88 -17.84
C GLY A 110 6.26 1.44 -18.05
N THR A 111 7.09 0.88 -17.15
CA THR A 111 7.51 -0.54 -17.24
C THR A 111 6.40 -1.50 -16.81
N GLY A 112 5.66 -1.15 -15.76
CA GLY A 112 4.55 -1.97 -15.25
C GLY A 112 3.38 -2.08 -16.22
N THR A 113 3.12 -1.03 -17.01
CA THR A 113 2.09 -1.00 -18.06
C THR A 113 2.58 -1.45 -19.43
N GLU A 114 3.89 -1.68 -19.58
CA GLU A 114 4.58 -1.97 -20.85
C GLU A 114 4.53 -0.82 -21.89
N LEU A 115 3.98 0.34 -21.54
CA LEU A 115 3.97 1.53 -22.39
C LEU A 115 5.39 1.97 -22.76
N LEU A 116 6.34 1.84 -21.83
CA LEU A 116 7.74 2.15 -22.08
C LEU A 116 8.34 1.28 -23.19
N ASN A 117 7.89 0.05 -23.37
CA ASN A 117 8.34 -0.81 -24.47
C ASN A 117 7.93 -0.24 -25.84
N GLY A 118 6.68 0.24 -25.94
CA GLY A 118 6.19 0.94 -27.13
C GLY A 118 6.96 2.25 -27.38
N LEU A 119 7.22 3.02 -26.33
CA LEU A 119 7.98 4.27 -26.44
C LEU A 119 9.43 4.02 -26.91
N ARG A 120 10.12 3.04 -26.32
CA ARG A 120 11.47 2.61 -26.74
C ARG A 120 11.51 2.20 -28.21
N LEU A 121 10.48 1.48 -28.68
CA LEU A 121 10.36 1.10 -30.09
C LEU A 121 10.17 2.32 -30.98
N MET A 122 9.36 3.31 -30.60
CA MET A 122 9.22 4.58 -31.33
C MET A 122 10.56 5.29 -31.43
N TYR A 123 11.30 5.46 -30.33
CA TYR A 123 12.59 6.13 -30.33
C TYR A 123 13.65 5.36 -31.11
N SER A 124 13.65 4.05 -31.10
CA SER A 124 14.58 3.23 -31.89
C SER A 124 14.32 3.32 -33.40
N ARG A 125 13.06 3.41 -33.84
CA ARG A 125 12.65 3.22 -35.24
C ARG A 125 12.18 4.48 -35.96
N LEU A 126 11.75 5.50 -35.20
CA LEU A 126 11.10 6.69 -35.73
C LEU A 126 11.85 7.99 -35.41
N ALA A 127 12.83 7.95 -34.51
CA ALA A 127 13.55 9.14 -34.05
C ALA A 127 14.69 9.58 -34.98
N SER A 128 15.17 10.80 -34.79
CA SER A 128 16.46 11.27 -35.29
C SER A 128 17.56 10.71 -34.37
N HIS A 129 18.65 10.26 -34.95
CA HIS A 129 19.78 9.66 -34.23
C HIS A 129 21.07 10.44 -34.43
N GLU A 130 21.83 10.61 -33.35
CA GLU A 130 23.13 11.27 -33.38
C GLU A 130 24.22 10.29 -33.85
N CYS A 131 25.00 10.68 -34.81
CA CYS A 131 26.18 9.91 -35.25
C CYS A 131 27.32 10.04 -34.22
N PRO A 132 28.35 9.17 -34.25
CA PRO A 132 29.49 9.25 -33.33
C PRO A 132 30.21 10.61 -33.28
N ASN A 133 30.08 11.44 -34.31
CA ASN A 133 30.67 12.76 -34.41
C ASN A 133 29.68 13.90 -34.00
N GLY A 134 28.54 13.58 -33.41
CA GLY A 134 27.61 14.57 -32.91
C GLY A 134 26.60 15.15 -33.89
N HIS A 135 26.50 14.65 -35.13
CA HIS A 135 25.52 15.14 -36.09
C HIS A 135 24.24 14.30 -36.06
N TYR A 136 23.08 14.96 -36.16
CA TYR A 136 21.79 14.28 -36.20
C TYR A 136 21.45 13.81 -37.61
N VAL A 137 21.06 12.54 -37.73
CA VAL A 137 20.50 11.92 -38.92
C VAL A 137 18.99 11.84 -38.76
N LEU A 138 18.27 12.42 -39.71
CA LEU A 138 16.80 12.49 -39.67
C LEU A 138 16.15 11.11 -39.85
N PRO A 139 14.88 10.95 -39.41
CA PRO A 139 14.11 9.73 -39.62
C PRO A 139 14.04 9.33 -41.09
N SER A 140 14.23 8.05 -41.38
CA SER A 140 14.19 7.49 -42.74
C SER A 140 13.83 6.00 -42.72
N LEU A 141 13.50 5.41 -43.85
CA LEU A 141 13.25 3.97 -43.99
C LEU A 141 14.42 3.10 -43.48
N ASN A 142 15.68 3.59 -43.62
CA ASN A 142 16.82 2.86 -43.06
C ASN A 142 16.81 2.83 -41.56
N VAL A 143 16.43 3.93 -40.87
CA VAL A 143 16.20 3.97 -39.41
C VAL A 143 15.08 3.00 -39.05
N ALA A 144 13.96 3.08 -39.73
CA ALA A 144 12.80 2.24 -39.51
C ALA A 144 13.12 0.74 -39.65
N ALA A 145 13.90 0.40 -40.65
CA ALA A 145 14.34 -0.97 -40.95
C ALA A 145 15.49 -1.47 -40.05
N GLY A 146 16.10 -0.60 -39.24
CA GLY A 146 17.27 -0.92 -38.41
C GLY A 146 18.52 -1.23 -39.22
N LYS A 147 18.65 -0.63 -40.41
CA LYS A 147 19.80 -0.76 -41.26
C LYS A 147 20.93 0.20 -40.85
N GLU A 148 22.12 -0.05 -41.38
CA GLU A 148 23.25 0.85 -41.24
C GLU A 148 22.90 2.24 -41.79
N LEU A 149 23.24 3.27 -41.04
CA LEU A 149 23.02 4.66 -41.37
C LEU A 149 24.33 5.30 -41.80
N THR A 150 24.29 6.21 -42.78
CA THR A 150 25.43 7.05 -43.18
C THR A 150 25.11 8.49 -42.81
N CYS A 151 25.97 9.11 -42.02
CA CYS A 151 25.79 10.51 -41.66
C CYS A 151 25.97 11.41 -42.90
N PRO A 152 24.98 12.24 -43.27
CA PRO A 152 25.07 13.10 -44.48
C PRO A 152 26.09 14.23 -44.34
N VAL A 153 26.55 14.53 -43.09
CA VAL A 153 27.49 15.61 -42.81
C VAL A 153 28.94 15.12 -42.80
N CYS A 154 29.22 13.97 -42.15
CA CYS A 154 30.60 13.50 -41.98
C CYS A 154 30.91 12.14 -42.63
N GLY A 155 29.93 11.49 -43.24
CA GLY A 155 30.08 10.21 -43.92
C GLY A 155 30.29 8.99 -43.03
N VAL A 156 30.27 9.14 -41.72
CA VAL A 156 30.45 8.01 -40.78
C VAL A 156 29.27 7.06 -40.85
N HIS A 157 29.58 5.75 -40.88
CA HIS A 157 28.60 4.67 -40.81
C HIS A 157 28.34 4.29 -39.33
N PHE A 158 27.08 4.13 -38.98
CA PHE A 158 26.66 3.75 -37.64
C PHE A 158 25.28 3.10 -37.65
N HIS A 159 24.86 2.50 -36.53
CA HIS A 159 23.53 1.95 -36.36
C HIS A 159 22.72 2.76 -35.33
N ALA A 160 21.44 2.94 -35.61
CA ALA A 160 20.50 3.45 -34.60
C ALA A 160 20.44 2.50 -33.39
N PRO A 161 20.31 3.02 -32.16
CA PRO A 161 20.21 2.18 -30.99
C PRO A 161 18.97 1.28 -31.04
N SER A 162 19.14 0.03 -30.67
CA SER A 162 18.03 -0.91 -30.50
C SER A 162 17.11 -0.50 -29.35
N ALA A 163 15.89 -1.05 -29.33
CA ALA A 163 14.99 -0.81 -28.22
C ALA A 163 15.55 -1.29 -26.84
N GLU A 164 16.50 -2.24 -26.85
CA GLU A 164 17.18 -2.73 -25.64
C GLU A 164 18.24 -1.74 -25.16
N GLU A 165 18.96 -1.09 -26.05
CA GLU A 165 19.92 -0.03 -25.75
C GLU A 165 19.24 1.25 -25.23
N LEU A 166 17.93 1.39 -25.44
CA LEU A 166 17.08 2.44 -24.86
C LEU A 166 16.35 2.00 -23.57
N SER A 167 16.79 0.90 -22.94
CA SER A 167 16.20 0.41 -21.70
C SER A 167 17.05 0.78 -20.48
N PHE A 168 16.51 1.54 -19.55
CA PHE A 168 17.19 1.84 -18.27
C PHE A 168 17.31 0.61 -17.35
N ASN A 169 16.64 -0.50 -17.65
CA ASN A 169 16.78 -1.77 -16.96
C ASN A 169 17.85 -2.69 -17.57
N SER A 170 18.49 -2.25 -18.64
CA SER A 170 19.48 -3.00 -19.39
C SER A 170 20.61 -2.08 -19.87
N GLN A 171 20.93 -2.08 -21.16
CA GLN A 171 22.08 -1.38 -21.75
C GLN A 171 21.95 0.15 -21.72
N GLY A 172 20.72 0.68 -21.70
CA GLY A 172 20.44 2.12 -21.60
C GLY A 172 20.46 2.68 -20.17
N ALA A 173 20.86 1.89 -19.17
CA ALA A 173 20.92 2.32 -17.79
C ALA A 173 22.00 3.38 -17.54
N CYS A 174 21.69 4.39 -16.75
CA CYS A 174 22.70 5.29 -16.20
C CYS A 174 23.75 4.50 -15.42
N ARG A 175 25.03 4.72 -15.72
CA ARG A 175 26.13 3.96 -15.13
C ARG A 175 26.27 4.21 -13.63
N THR A 176 25.99 5.41 -13.15
CA THR A 176 26.15 5.82 -11.76
C THR A 176 25.08 5.20 -10.86
N CYS A 177 23.80 5.27 -11.23
CA CYS A 177 22.71 4.72 -10.43
C CYS A 177 22.24 3.32 -10.88
N GLY A 178 22.80 2.75 -11.96
CA GLY A 178 22.39 1.46 -12.49
C GLY A 178 20.92 1.40 -12.92
N GLY A 179 20.33 2.53 -13.35
CA GLY A 179 18.92 2.62 -13.78
C GLY A 179 17.90 2.81 -12.66
N THR A 180 18.33 3.08 -11.42
CA THR A 180 17.42 3.37 -10.28
C THR A 180 16.93 4.81 -10.25
N GLY A 181 17.70 5.75 -10.83
CA GLY A 181 17.45 7.19 -10.77
C GLY A 181 17.90 7.84 -9.45
N MET A 182 18.23 7.04 -8.44
CA MET A 182 18.62 7.46 -7.10
C MET A 182 19.99 6.90 -6.75
N VAL A 183 20.71 7.58 -5.88
CA VAL A 183 21.98 7.11 -5.29
C VAL A 183 21.89 7.16 -3.77
N HIS A 184 22.52 6.19 -3.13
CA HIS A 184 22.66 6.23 -1.68
C HIS A 184 23.94 7.00 -1.34
N MET A 185 23.81 8.12 -0.66
CA MET A 185 24.93 8.90 -0.14
C MET A 185 24.98 8.77 1.37
N VAL A 186 26.18 8.86 1.94
CA VAL A 186 26.34 8.86 3.39
C VAL A 186 25.73 10.16 3.97
N ASP A 187 24.81 10.01 4.89
CA ASP A 187 24.25 11.13 5.64
C ASP A 187 25.18 11.52 6.79
N ARG A 188 25.94 12.58 6.60
CA ARG A 188 26.90 13.06 7.61
C ARG A 188 26.24 13.41 8.95
N ALA A 189 25.00 13.89 8.96
CA ALA A 189 24.28 14.19 10.18
C ALA A 189 23.98 12.93 11.03
N SER A 190 23.83 11.79 10.40
CA SER A 190 23.60 10.50 11.06
C SER A 190 24.85 9.86 11.67
N LEU A 191 26.04 10.33 11.30
CA LEU A 191 27.31 9.76 11.76
C LEU A 191 27.62 10.16 13.22
N ILE A 192 27.23 11.37 13.61
CA ILE A 192 27.41 11.92 14.96
C ILE A 192 26.04 12.35 15.48
N LEU A 193 25.43 11.52 16.34
CA LEU A 193 24.07 11.78 16.84
C LEU A 193 24.05 12.72 18.05
N ASP A 194 25.12 12.74 18.84
CA ASP A 194 25.24 13.63 20.00
C ASP A 194 26.68 14.15 20.07
N GLU A 195 26.86 15.43 19.75
CA GLU A 195 28.14 16.11 19.77
C GLU A 195 28.68 16.37 21.20
N ASN A 196 27.88 16.18 22.25
CA ASN A 196 28.30 16.27 23.63
C ASN A 196 29.02 15.00 24.11
N LEU A 197 28.91 13.90 23.38
CA LEU A 197 29.68 12.68 23.67
C LEU A 197 31.08 12.78 23.10
N SER A 198 32.04 12.14 23.80
CA SER A 198 33.38 11.93 23.27
C SER A 198 33.38 10.72 22.30
N ILE A 199 34.45 10.60 21.49
CA ILE A 199 34.62 9.43 20.61
C ILE A 199 34.76 8.16 21.47
N ASP A 200 35.45 8.21 22.61
CA ASP A 200 35.56 7.11 23.58
C ASP A 200 34.22 6.70 24.16
N ALA A 201 33.28 7.66 24.35
CA ALA A 201 31.93 7.43 24.79
C ALA A 201 31.01 6.95 23.67
N GLY A 202 31.47 6.93 22.41
CA GLY A 202 30.75 6.42 21.26
C GLY A 202 30.00 7.48 20.43
N ALA A 203 30.51 8.70 20.35
CA ALA A 203 29.97 9.78 19.50
C ALA A 203 29.85 9.35 18.03
N VAL A 204 30.81 8.56 17.50
CA VAL A 204 30.82 8.09 16.12
C VAL A 204 30.00 6.82 15.99
N ALA A 205 28.74 6.97 15.60
CA ALA A 205 27.75 5.88 15.54
C ALA A 205 28.16 4.70 14.61
N PRO A 206 28.73 4.90 13.40
CA PRO A 206 29.16 3.82 12.53
C PRO A 206 30.23 2.91 13.17
N TRP A 207 31.17 3.46 13.90
CA TRP A 207 32.24 2.65 14.54
C TRP A 207 31.71 1.72 15.64
N LYS A 208 30.63 2.14 16.31
CA LYS A 208 29.97 1.32 17.33
C LYS A 208 29.14 0.17 16.73
N THR A 209 28.64 0.32 15.52
CA THR A 209 27.57 -0.55 14.98
C THR A 209 27.96 -1.33 13.73
N LEU A 210 28.88 -0.82 12.92
CA LEU A 210 29.33 -1.44 11.67
C LEU A 210 30.76 -1.95 11.75
N MET A 211 31.55 -1.47 12.70
CA MET A 211 32.95 -1.84 12.88
C MET A 211 33.29 -2.25 14.30
N TRP A 212 34.53 -2.76 14.48
CA TRP A 212 35.04 -3.16 15.77
C TRP A 212 35.43 -1.95 16.61
N SER A 213 35.38 -2.11 17.93
CA SER A 213 35.69 -1.07 18.92
C SER A 213 37.14 -0.53 18.84
N LEU A 214 38.00 -1.14 18.04
CA LEU A 214 39.40 -0.72 17.81
C LEU A 214 39.53 0.60 17.05
N MET A 215 38.52 1.03 16.33
CA MET A 215 38.62 2.24 15.50
C MET A 215 38.88 3.51 16.31
N THR A 216 38.43 3.54 17.56
CA THR A 216 38.69 4.64 18.51
C THR A 216 40.19 4.74 18.80
N ASP A 217 40.87 3.62 19.04
CA ASP A 217 42.31 3.60 19.34
C ASP A 217 43.14 3.99 18.11
N VAL A 218 42.73 3.52 16.93
CA VAL A 218 43.37 3.91 15.66
C VAL A 218 43.14 5.42 15.37
N CYS A 219 41.96 5.96 15.67
CA CYS A 219 41.64 7.39 15.53
C CYS A 219 42.56 8.24 16.44
N ARG A 220 42.81 7.79 17.67
CA ARG A 220 43.77 8.43 18.57
C ARG A 220 45.20 8.42 18.00
N ALA A 221 45.61 7.33 17.35
CA ALA A 221 46.89 7.23 16.64
C ALA A 221 46.98 8.09 15.37
N MET A 222 45.82 8.58 14.88
CA MET A 222 45.75 9.62 13.82
C MET A 222 45.97 11.04 14.34
N GLY A 223 46.03 11.23 15.66
CA GLY A 223 46.28 12.50 16.32
C GLY A 223 45.02 13.22 16.80
N VAL A 224 43.84 12.52 16.81
CA VAL A 224 42.56 13.05 17.26
C VAL A 224 42.40 12.81 18.77
N ARG A 225 41.95 13.82 19.53
CA ARG A 225 41.59 13.74 20.95
C ARG A 225 40.27 13.01 21.11
N THR A 226 40.29 11.76 21.56
CA THR A 226 39.10 10.90 21.62
C THR A 226 38.32 10.99 22.94
N ASP A 227 38.90 11.61 23.96
CA ASP A 227 38.42 11.70 25.35
C ASP A 227 37.58 12.96 25.64
N ILE A 228 37.56 13.96 24.75
CA ILE A 228 36.77 15.20 24.89
C ILE A 228 35.52 15.13 24.06
N PRO A 229 34.45 15.97 24.36
CA PRO A 229 33.24 16.07 23.56
C PRO A 229 33.54 16.38 22.08
N PHE A 230 32.80 15.74 21.16
CA PHE A 230 33.05 15.89 19.73
C PHE A 230 32.93 17.35 19.25
N LYS A 231 32.04 18.15 19.86
CA LYS A 231 31.90 19.59 19.58
C LYS A 231 33.17 20.40 19.85
N ASP A 232 34.00 19.95 20.82
CA ASP A 232 35.24 20.64 21.29
C ASP A 232 36.50 20.21 20.52
N LEU A 233 36.35 19.30 19.52
CA LEU A 233 37.38 18.96 18.55
C LEU A 233 37.65 20.14 17.60
N THR A 234 38.89 20.26 17.13
CA THR A 234 39.23 21.22 16.07
C THR A 234 38.62 20.80 14.74
N ASP A 235 38.47 21.71 13.79
CA ASP A 235 37.96 21.41 12.47
C ASP A 235 38.83 20.36 11.73
N GLU A 236 40.16 20.37 11.94
CA GLU A 236 41.10 19.40 11.40
C GLU A 236 40.87 18.01 12.00
N GLU A 237 40.63 17.91 13.32
CA GLU A 237 40.30 16.66 13.99
C GLU A 237 38.96 16.12 13.52
N LYS A 238 37.93 16.98 13.35
CA LYS A 238 36.66 16.60 12.81
C LYS A 238 36.77 16.08 11.38
N GLU A 239 37.54 16.76 10.52
CA GLU A 239 37.77 16.31 9.14
C GLU A 239 38.43 14.94 9.08
N ILE A 240 39.41 14.66 9.97
CA ILE A 240 40.03 13.33 10.10
C ILE A 240 38.94 12.30 10.45
N VAL A 241 38.04 12.61 11.40
CA VAL A 241 36.95 11.68 11.79
C VAL A 241 35.98 11.43 10.65
N TYR A 242 35.56 12.49 9.93
CA TYR A 242 34.62 12.35 8.84
C TYR A 242 35.21 11.69 7.58
N ASP A 243 36.36 12.20 7.08
CA ASP A 243 36.87 11.88 5.75
C ASP A 243 38.37 11.50 5.74
N GLY A 244 39.00 11.34 6.91
CA GLY A 244 40.44 11.00 7.00
C GLY A 244 40.84 9.80 6.15
N PRO A 245 42.06 9.80 5.56
CA PRO A 245 42.46 8.77 4.61
C PRO A 245 42.66 7.41 5.28
N ALA A 246 42.40 6.34 4.53
CA ALA A 246 42.65 4.97 4.97
C ALA A 246 44.18 4.69 5.11
N VAL A 247 44.73 4.88 6.28
CA VAL A 247 46.17 4.71 6.59
C VAL A 247 46.34 3.66 7.64
N LYS A 248 47.35 2.78 7.45
CA LYS A 248 47.73 1.77 8.41
C LYS A 248 48.44 2.41 9.58
N LYS A 249 47.96 2.17 10.80
CA LYS A 249 48.54 2.67 12.04
C LYS A 249 48.91 1.51 12.98
N HIS A 250 49.98 1.67 13.71
CA HIS A 250 50.41 0.73 14.75
C HIS A 250 49.76 1.16 16.07
N ILE A 251 48.98 0.25 16.69
CA ILE A 251 48.24 0.50 17.93
C ILE A 251 48.56 -0.53 19.01
N PHE A 252 48.54 -0.10 20.26
CA PHE A 252 48.57 -0.95 21.45
C PHE A 252 47.13 -1.35 21.80
N TYR A 253 46.79 -2.61 21.68
CA TYR A 253 45.46 -3.13 21.98
C TYR A 253 45.42 -3.81 23.35
N ARG A 254 44.44 -3.44 24.20
CA ARG A 254 44.11 -4.16 25.44
C ARG A 254 42.69 -4.72 25.33
N PRO A 255 42.50 -6.05 25.37
CA PRO A 255 41.16 -6.65 25.35
C PRO A 255 40.33 -6.20 26.54
N LYS A 256 39.07 -5.80 26.33
CA LYS A 256 38.12 -5.43 27.39
C LYS A 256 37.72 -6.62 28.29
N ASN A 257 38.05 -7.86 27.93
CA ASN A 257 37.62 -9.08 28.62
C ASN A 257 38.57 -9.58 29.67
N GLY A 258 39.47 -8.76 30.20
CA GLY A 258 40.31 -9.12 31.34
C GLY A 258 41.48 -10.12 31.08
N SER A 259 41.75 -10.49 29.83
CA SER A 259 42.95 -11.24 29.47
C SER A 259 44.14 -10.29 29.47
N ASN A 260 45.23 -10.69 30.14
CA ASN A 260 46.44 -9.89 30.33
C ASN A 260 47.34 -9.79 29.07
N GLU A 261 46.85 -10.17 27.92
CA GLU A 261 47.58 -10.13 26.65
C GLU A 261 47.39 -8.79 25.95
N ALA A 262 48.17 -7.77 26.36
CA ALA A 262 48.32 -6.57 25.55
C ALA A 262 49.19 -6.94 24.33
N GLY A 263 48.66 -6.67 23.13
CA GLY A 263 49.37 -6.95 21.88
C GLY A 263 49.53 -5.69 21.03
N GLU A 264 50.58 -5.64 20.24
CA GLU A 264 50.77 -4.65 19.20
C GLU A 264 50.10 -5.14 17.93
N LEU A 265 49.30 -4.27 17.32
CA LEU A 265 48.51 -4.60 16.12
C LEU A 265 48.58 -3.45 15.10
N ASP A 266 48.88 -3.83 13.85
CA ASP A 266 48.74 -2.91 12.73
C ASP A 266 47.31 -2.92 12.22
N PHE A 267 46.60 -1.77 12.33
CA PHE A 267 45.23 -1.65 11.88
C PHE A 267 45.04 -0.47 10.94
N THR A 268 44.21 -0.64 9.93
CA THR A 268 43.90 0.45 8.97
C THR A 268 42.82 1.35 9.52
N TYR A 269 43.11 2.66 9.58
CA TYR A 269 42.12 3.67 9.90
C TYR A 269 41.05 3.72 8.82
N TYR A 270 39.81 3.76 9.23
CA TYR A 270 38.66 4.06 8.35
C TYR A 270 37.84 5.16 8.98
N SER A 271 37.74 6.28 8.27
CA SER A 271 36.89 7.41 8.68
C SER A 271 35.43 6.97 8.84
N ALA A 272 34.59 7.82 9.43
CA ALA A 272 33.19 7.52 9.64
C ALA A 272 32.45 7.30 8.30
N VAL A 273 32.70 8.12 7.29
CA VAL A 273 32.16 7.98 5.92
C VAL A 273 32.64 6.69 5.28
N HIS A 274 33.95 6.45 5.26
CA HIS A 274 34.54 5.27 4.65
C HIS A 274 34.07 3.96 5.31
N THR A 275 33.78 4.00 6.60
CA THR A 275 33.20 2.86 7.33
C THR A 275 31.82 2.49 6.79
N VAL A 276 30.97 3.49 6.51
CA VAL A 276 29.62 3.27 5.96
C VAL A 276 29.72 2.78 4.51
N GLU A 277 30.57 3.41 3.69
CA GLU A 277 30.78 3.01 2.28
C GLU A 277 31.29 1.56 2.17
N ASN A 278 32.28 1.18 2.97
CA ASN A 278 32.79 -0.19 3.02
C ASN A 278 31.73 -1.20 3.50
N ALA A 279 30.89 -0.79 4.45
CA ALA A 279 29.80 -1.64 4.91
C ALA A 279 28.77 -1.82 3.81
N LEU A 280 28.39 -0.74 3.10
CA LEU A 280 27.47 -0.77 1.97
C LEU A 280 27.96 -1.68 0.84
N ALA A 281 29.24 -1.56 0.47
CA ALA A 281 29.85 -2.40 -0.58
C ALA A 281 29.86 -3.91 -0.23
N LYS A 282 29.78 -4.28 1.04
CA LYS A 282 29.78 -5.67 1.54
C LYS A 282 28.40 -6.22 1.86
N VAL A 283 27.33 -5.42 1.69
CA VAL A 283 25.96 -5.87 1.96
C VAL A 283 25.58 -6.99 0.99
N LYS A 284 25.11 -8.12 1.53
CA LYS A 284 24.66 -9.28 0.75
C LYS A 284 23.20 -9.65 1.03
N ASP A 285 22.61 -9.13 2.11
CA ASP A 285 21.28 -9.45 2.58
C ASP A 285 20.53 -8.22 3.13
N ASP A 286 19.23 -8.37 3.31
CA ASP A 286 18.35 -7.31 3.84
C ASP A 286 18.71 -6.89 5.26
N LYS A 287 19.24 -7.81 6.08
CA LYS A 287 19.69 -7.51 7.45
C LYS A 287 20.91 -6.59 7.44
N GLY A 288 21.85 -6.86 6.54
CA GLY A 288 23.00 -6.00 6.29
C GLY A 288 22.55 -4.62 5.83
N MET A 289 21.62 -4.55 4.85
CA MET A 289 21.10 -3.28 4.34
C MET A 289 20.41 -2.46 5.43
N LYS A 290 19.54 -3.06 6.26
CA LYS A 290 18.88 -2.38 7.40
C LYS A 290 19.86 -1.78 8.42
N ARG A 291 21.05 -2.38 8.58
CA ARG A 291 22.08 -1.86 9.49
C ARG A 291 22.80 -0.64 8.91
N VAL A 292 22.98 -0.60 7.60
CA VAL A 292 23.70 0.48 6.90
C VAL A 292 22.77 1.62 6.54
N SER A 293 21.53 1.34 6.16
CA SER A 293 20.54 2.32 5.66
C SER A 293 20.30 3.51 6.58
N ARG A 294 20.43 3.34 7.90
CA ARG A 294 20.29 4.43 8.87
C ARG A 294 21.37 5.52 8.77
N PHE A 295 22.47 5.24 8.06
CA PHE A 295 23.55 6.17 7.79
C PHE A 295 23.55 6.67 6.34
N LEU A 296 22.53 6.30 5.57
CA LEU A 296 22.40 6.67 4.18
C LEU A 296 21.19 7.56 3.98
N LYS A 297 21.34 8.53 3.10
CA LYS A 297 20.22 9.28 2.51
C LYS A 297 20.14 8.92 1.03
N GLU A 298 18.91 8.87 0.55
CA GLU A 298 18.65 8.72 -0.88
C GLU A 298 18.61 10.10 -1.53
N GLU A 299 19.43 10.29 -2.56
CA GLU A 299 19.44 11.51 -3.34
C GLU A 299 19.24 11.20 -4.82
N THR A 300 18.68 12.15 -5.53
CA THR A 300 18.56 12.05 -6.99
C THR A 300 19.94 11.90 -7.62
N CYS A 301 20.08 10.93 -8.52
CA CYS A 301 21.35 10.70 -9.19
C CYS A 301 21.85 11.96 -9.92
N PRO A 302 23.07 12.45 -9.64
CA PRO A 302 23.57 13.69 -10.23
C PRO A 302 23.78 13.62 -11.75
N ASP A 303 24.09 12.42 -12.29
CA ASP A 303 24.38 12.26 -13.72
C ASP A 303 23.12 12.19 -14.58
N CYS A 304 22.14 11.40 -14.16
CA CYS A 304 20.90 11.27 -14.92
C CYS A 304 19.75 12.15 -14.40
N GLN A 305 19.96 12.87 -13.30
CA GLN A 305 18.95 13.73 -12.68
C GLN A 305 17.59 13.03 -12.49
N GLY A 306 17.63 11.77 -12.05
CA GLY A 306 16.44 10.95 -11.82
C GLY A 306 15.88 10.25 -13.05
N SER A 307 16.32 10.58 -14.27
CA SER A 307 15.77 10.00 -15.50
C SER A 307 16.02 8.50 -15.69
N ARG A 308 17.01 7.93 -14.97
CA ARG A 308 17.42 6.51 -15.04
C ARG A 308 18.21 6.14 -16.28
N PHE A 309 18.11 6.93 -17.35
CA PHE A 309 18.75 6.67 -18.64
C PHE A 309 20.20 7.14 -18.67
N SER A 310 21.04 6.41 -19.41
CA SER A 310 22.38 6.85 -19.77
C SER A 310 22.32 8.07 -20.71
N GLU A 311 23.43 8.80 -20.81
CA GLU A 311 23.56 9.92 -21.73
C GLU A 311 23.30 9.50 -23.18
N THR A 312 23.83 8.34 -23.59
CA THR A 312 23.65 7.80 -24.95
C THR A 312 22.20 7.44 -25.26
N ALA A 313 21.45 6.91 -24.26
CA ALA A 313 20.04 6.58 -24.44
C ALA A 313 19.14 7.82 -24.55
N ARG A 314 19.58 8.99 -24.05
CA ARG A 314 18.85 10.27 -24.16
C ARG A 314 19.12 11.06 -25.45
N LYS A 315 20.11 10.63 -26.27
CA LYS A 315 20.47 11.31 -27.50
C LYS A 315 19.42 11.24 -28.63
N PRO A 316 18.68 10.12 -28.85
CA PRO A 316 17.63 10.10 -29.84
C PRO A 316 16.51 11.10 -29.55
N HIS A 317 16.09 11.84 -30.59
CA HIS A 317 14.99 12.82 -30.49
C HIS A 317 13.85 12.49 -31.45
N LEU A 318 12.63 12.44 -30.93
CA LEU A 318 11.40 12.28 -31.72
C LEU A 318 10.51 13.50 -31.47
N ARG A 319 10.12 14.19 -32.53
CA ARG A 319 9.42 15.50 -32.48
C ARG A 319 10.13 16.50 -31.53
N GLY A 320 11.46 16.49 -31.54
CA GLY A 320 12.29 17.46 -30.80
C GLY A 320 12.54 17.14 -29.33
N ILE A 321 11.98 16.06 -28.76
CA ILE A 321 12.19 15.67 -27.34
C ILE A 321 12.90 14.32 -27.23
N SER A 322 13.62 14.13 -26.13
CA SER A 322 14.31 12.90 -25.78
C SER A 322 13.37 11.90 -25.08
N ILE A 323 13.80 10.65 -24.96
CA ILE A 323 12.97 9.59 -24.33
C ILE A 323 12.70 9.87 -22.85
N ASP A 324 13.63 10.45 -22.13
CA ASP A 324 13.45 10.78 -20.71
C ASP A 324 12.49 11.97 -20.52
N GLU A 325 12.51 12.96 -21.43
CA GLU A 325 11.51 14.04 -21.44
C GLU A 325 10.11 13.48 -21.71
N ALA A 326 9.98 12.57 -22.68
CA ALA A 326 8.72 11.90 -22.97
C ALA A 326 8.22 11.04 -21.76
N CYS A 327 9.13 10.40 -21.01
CA CYS A 327 8.77 9.63 -19.83
C CYS A 327 8.25 10.50 -18.67
N ARG A 328 8.64 11.78 -18.61
CA ARG A 328 8.14 12.73 -17.58
C ARG A 328 6.73 13.24 -17.87
N MET A 329 6.28 13.14 -19.11
CA MET A 329 4.91 13.49 -19.47
C MET A 329 3.92 12.60 -18.73
N THR A 330 2.78 13.17 -18.34
CA THR A 330 1.64 12.39 -17.86
C THR A 330 1.09 11.51 -18.98
N LEU A 331 0.37 10.45 -18.63
CA LEU A 331 -0.24 9.55 -19.62
C LEU A 331 -1.19 10.31 -20.57
N GLY A 332 -1.90 11.33 -20.06
CA GLY A 332 -2.73 12.20 -20.88
C GLY A 332 -1.91 12.98 -21.91
N GLU A 333 -0.86 13.68 -21.47
CA GLU A 333 0.02 14.48 -22.34
C GLU A 333 0.74 13.65 -23.39
N ILE A 334 1.35 12.52 -22.95
CA ILE A 334 2.09 11.65 -23.91
C ILE A 334 1.14 11.01 -24.92
N THR A 335 -0.12 10.73 -24.54
CA THR A 335 -1.13 10.21 -25.48
C THR A 335 -1.42 11.23 -26.59
N GLU A 336 -1.61 12.50 -26.25
CA GLU A 336 -1.81 13.57 -27.25
C GLU A 336 -0.55 13.80 -28.09
N TRP A 337 0.64 13.74 -27.48
CA TRP A 337 1.89 13.88 -28.21
C TRP A 337 2.12 12.75 -29.21
N VAL A 338 1.82 11.49 -28.83
CA VAL A 338 1.97 10.30 -29.70
C VAL A 338 1.04 10.34 -30.89
N LYS A 339 -0.19 10.89 -30.76
CA LYS A 339 -1.13 11.07 -31.89
C LYS A 339 -0.52 11.87 -33.05
N GLY A 340 0.32 12.86 -32.74
CA GLY A 340 0.95 13.69 -33.73
C GLY A 340 2.29 13.15 -34.27
N VAL A 341 2.78 11.98 -33.83
CA VAL A 341 4.04 11.39 -34.31
C VAL A 341 3.98 11.00 -35.78
N PRO A 342 2.95 10.27 -36.29
CA PRO A 342 2.92 9.87 -37.68
C PRO A 342 2.98 11.06 -38.67
N GLU A 343 2.31 12.16 -38.33
CA GLU A 343 2.25 13.36 -39.19
C GLU A 343 3.60 14.11 -39.27
N SER A 344 4.43 13.97 -38.20
CA SER A 344 5.76 14.61 -38.14
C SER A 344 6.85 13.89 -38.94
N LEU A 345 6.53 12.73 -39.51
CA LEU A 345 7.47 11.87 -40.21
C LEU A 345 7.30 11.92 -41.76
N PRO A 346 8.35 11.54 -42.52
CA PRO A 346 8.21 11.36 -43.95
C PRO A 346 7.05 10.45 -44.31
N GLU A 347 6.37 10.74 -45.43
CA GLU A 347 5.14 10.03 -45.85
C GLU A 347 5.35 8.52 -45.96
N GLU A 348 6.48 8.08 -46.42
CA GLU A 348 6.87 6.66 -46.56
C GLU A 348 6.99 5.91 -45.20
N MET A 349 7.19 6.62 -44.08
CA MET A 349 7.30 6.05 -42.75
C MET A 349 5.97 6.02 -42.00
N ARG A 350 4.94 6.76 -42.41
CA ARG A 350 3.68 6.94 -41.74
C ARG A 350 2.95 5.63 -41.43
N PRO A 351 2.83 4.65 -42.38
CA PRO A 351 2.12 3.39 -42.09
C PRO A 351 2.76 2.61 -40.93
N MET A 352 4.08 2.60 -40.83
CA MET A 352 4.80 1.96 -39.73
C MET A 352 4.60 2.75 -38.44
N ALA A 353 4.70 4.06 -38.48
CA ALA A 353 4.47 4.93 -37.32
C ALA A 353 3.05 4.77 -36.78
N GLU A 354 2.03 4.76 -37.65
CA GLU A 354 0.63 4.53 -37.27
C GLU A 354 0.44 3.18 -36.57
N SER A 355 1.10 2.12 -37.01
CA SER A 355 1.04 0.80 -36.39
C SER A 355 1.64 0.80 -34.98
N ILE A 356 2.84 1.38 -34.80
CA ILE A 356 3.56 1.44 -33.50
C ILE A 356 2.79 2.36 -32.55
N CYS A 357 2.45 3.57 -32.98
CA CYS A 357 1.71 4.55 -32.18
C CYS A 357 0.31 4.02 -31.83
N GLY A 358 -0.38 3.38 -32.76
CA GLY A 358 -1.71 2.79 -32.54
C GLY A 358 -1.69 1.71 -31.46
N SER A 359 -0.63 0.89 -31.39
CA SER A 359 -0.46 -0.08 -30.30
C SER A 359 -0.30 0.60 -28.92
N PHE A 360 0.51 1.64 -28.85
CA PHE A 360 0.69 2.44 -27.64
C PHE A 360 -0.63 3.10 -27.21
N LEU A 361 -1.34 3.75 -28.13
CA LEU A 361 -2.59 4.47 -27.87
C LEU A 361 -3.71 3.54 -27.37
N ARG A 362 -3.80 2.32 -27.90
CA ARG A 362 -4.76 1.32 -27.39
C ARG A 362 -4.48 0.95 -25.91
N THR A 363 -3.22 0.74 -25.55
CA THR A 363 -2.83 0.45 -24.17
C THR A 363 -3.09 1.65 -23.26
N ALA A 364 -2.73 2.85 -23.72
CA ALA A 364 -2.94 4.09 -22.99
C ALA A 364 -4.42 4.37 -22.69
N LYS A 365 -5.30 4.11 -23.69
CA LYS A 365 -6.75 4.32 -23.54
C LYS A 365 -7.31 3.54 -22.35
N GLY A 366 -7.03 2.24 -22.22
CA GLY A 366 -7.54 1.43 -21.11
C GLY A 366 -7.07 1.93 -19.73
N LEU A 367 -5.85 2.48 -19.66
CA LEU A 367 -5.35 3.10 -18.42
C LEU A 367 -6.02 4.44 -18.12
N MET A 368 -6.30 5.23 -19.15
CA MET A 368 -7.01 6.51 -18.99
C MET A 368 -8.47 6.29 -18.58
N ASP A 369 -9.15 5.29 -19.15
CA ASP A 369 -10.51 4.91 -18.78
C ASP A 369 -10.59 4.49 -17.29
N LEU A 370 -9.51 3.93 -16.75
CA LEU A 370 -9.35 3.63 -15.32
C LEU A 370 -8.89 4.84 -14.47
N GLY A 371 -8.84 6.05 -15.03
CA GLY A 371 -8.52 7.28 -14.30
C GLY A 371 -7.06 7.42 -13.91
N LEU A 372 -6.11 6.86 -14.71
CA LEU A 372 -4.66 6.95 -14.49
C LEU A 372 -3.97 7.98 -15.39
N SER A 373 -4.73 8.89 -16.02
CA SER A 373 -4.24 9.89 -16.98
C SER A 373 -3.15 10.83 -16.42
N TYR A 374 -3.16 11.05 -15.11
CA TYR A 374 -2.25 11.95 -14.41
C TYR A 374 -0.88 11.35 -14.06
N LEU A 375 -0.69 10.04 -14.21
CA LEU A 375 0.59 9.38 -13.89
C LEU A 375 1.58 9.55 -15.05
N SER A 376 2.83 9.90 -14.71
CA SER A 376 3.93 9.91 -15.69
C SER A 376 4.56 8.52 -15.84
N LEU A 377 5.15 8.23 -17.01
CA LEU A 377 5.74 6.92 -17.28
C LEU A 377 6.96 6.62 -16.39
N ASP A 378 7.66 7.64 -15.91
CA ASP A 378 8.82 7.53 -15.01
C ASP A 378 8.43 7.39 -13.54
N ARG A 379 7.14 7.56 -13.19
CA ARG A 379 6.66 7.42 -11.81
C ARG A 379 7.08 6.08 -11.23
N ALA A 380 7.84 6.11 -10.13
CA ALA A 380 8.34 4.90 -9.49
C ALA A 380 7.19 3.99 -9.03
N GLY A 381 7.23 2.71 -9.37
CA GLY A 381 6.19 1.74 -9.03
C GLY A 381 5.94 1.59 -7.52
N SER A 382 6.98 1.79 -6.70
CA SER A 382 6.89 1.78 -5.24
C SER A 382 6.11 2.97 -4.66
N THR A 383 5.99 4.08 -5.40
CA THR A 383 5.26 5.29 -4.97
C THR A 383 3.79 5.30 -5.40
N LEU A 384 3.36 4.28 -6.16
CA LEU A 384 1.97 4.12 -6.55
C LEU A 384 1.13 3.66 -5.35
N SER A 385 -0.05 4.23 -5.20
CA SER A 385 -1.05 3.77 -4.22
C SER A 385 -1.50 2.34 -4.53
N THR A 386 -2.14 1.68 -3.57
CA THR A 386 -2.68 0.32 -3.76
C THR A 386 -3.69 0.27 -4.91
N GLY A 387 -4.62 1.23 -4.96
CA GLY A 387 -5.60 1.32 -6.04
C GLY A 387 -4.98 1.62 -7.42
N GLU A 388 -3.94 2.46 -7.50
CA GLU A 388 -3.21 2.71 -8.77
C GLU A 388 -2.52 1.44 -9.27
N ARG A 389 -1.88 0.67 -8.39
CA ARG A 389 -1.26 -0.61 -8.75
C ARG A 389 -2.29 -1.64 -9.22
N GLN A 390 -3.43 -1.72 -8.55
CA GLN A 390 -4.50 -2.65 -8.91
C GLN A 390 -5.09 -2.31 -10.30
N ARG A 391 -5.38 -1.02 -10.57
CA ARG A 391 -5.87 -0.54 -11.87
C ARG A 391 -4.87 -0.77 -12.99
N MET A 392 -3.57 -0.57 -12.72
CA MET A 392 -2.51 -0.88 -13.68
C MET A 392 -2.49 -2.37 -14.04
N GLN A 393 -2.69 -3.27 -13.06
CA GLN A 393 -2.78 -4.71 -13.33
C GLN A 393 -4.05 -5.07 -14.11
N LEU A 394 -5.18 -4.46 -13.79
CA LEU A 394 -6.44 -4.66 -14.51
C LEU A 394 -6.32 -4.24 -15.98
N ALA A 395 -5.78 -3.04 -16.27
CA ALA A 395 -5.55 -2.59 -17.64
C ALA A 395 -4.65 -3.56 -18.43
N ARG A 396 -3.67 -4.15 -17.76
CA ARG A 396 -2.79 -5.15 -18.37
C ARG A 396 -3.53 -6.46 -18.67
N ALA A 397 -4.42 -6.90 -17.78
CA ALA A 397 -5.22 -8.11 -17.98
C ALA A 397 -6.16 -7.98 -19.20
N VAL A 398 -6.86 -6.83 -19.30
CA VAL A 398 -7.79 -6.54 -20.41
C VAL A 398 -7.08 -6.48 -21.78
N ARG A 399 -5.87 -5.90 -21.80
CA ARG A 399 -5.10 -5.79 -23.05
C ARG A 399 -4.83 -7.13 -23.73
N ASN A 400 -4.69 -8.20 -22.97
CA ASN A 400 -4.31 -9.52 -23.48
C ASN A 400 -5.40 -10.20 -24.32
N ARG A 401 -6.65 -9.69 -24.33
CA ARG A 401 -7.81 -10.20 -25.08
C ARG A 401 -7.92 -11.73 -25.05
N THR A 402 -7.74 -12.28 -23.85
CA THR A 402 -7.98 -13.71 -23.62
C THR A 402 -9.48 -13.99 -23.64
N THR A 403 -9.87 -15.19 -24.03
CA THR A 403 -11.25 -15.64 -24.01
C THR A 403 -11.37 -16.92 -23.17
N GLY A 404 -12.53 -17.14 -22.53
CA GLY A 404 -12.76 -18.34 -21.73
C GLY A 404 -12.00 -18.34 -20.40
N VAL A 405 -11.69 -17.17 -19.85
CA VAL A 405 -10.97 -16.99 -18.56
C VAL A 405 -11.94 -16.48 -17.50
N LEU A 406 -11.74 -16.92 -16.27
CA LEU A 406 -12.37 -16.37 -15.10
C LEU A 406 -11.49 -15.27 -14.47
N TYR A 407 -11.95 -14.04 -14.48
CA TYR A 407 -11.30 -12.93 -13.76
C TYR A 407 -11.89 -12.80 -12.37
N VAL A 408 -11.08 -12.97 -11.34
CA VAL A 408 -11.48 -12.76 -9.95
C VAL A 408 -10.90 -11.43 -9.48
N LEU A 409 -11.77 -10.45 -9.23
CA LEU A 409 -11.40 -9.08 -8.83
C LEU A 409 -11.75 -8.89 -7.35
N ASP A 410 -10.73 -8.62 -6.52
CA ASP A 410 -10.91 -8.41 -5.08
C ASP A 410 -10.85 -6.91 -4.76
N GLU A 411 -12.01 -6.32 -4.47
CA GLU A 411 -12.24 -4.91 -4.17
C GLU A 411 -11.64 -3.94 -5.23
N PRO A 412 -12.02 -4.07 -6.51
CA PRO A 412 -11.44 -3.25 -7.57
C PRO A 412 -11.83 -1.77 -7.49
N SER A 413 -12.84 -1.40 -6.70
CA SER A 413 -13.29 0.00 -6.47
C SER A 413 -12.44 0.78 -5.47
N ILE A 414 -11.47 0.14 -4.80
CA ILE A 414 -10.66 0.77 -3.75
C ILE A 414 -10.03 2.09 -4.20
N GLY A 415 -10.26 3.17 -3.42
CA GLY A 415 -9.68 4.50 -3.66
C GLY A 415 -10.13 5.15 -4.96
N LEU A 416 -11.24 4.66 -5.54
CA LEU A 416 -11.86 5.27 -6.70
C LEU A 416 -12.88 6.34 -6.31
N HIS A 417 -12.74 7.50 -6.94
CA HIS A 417 -13.83 8.47 -6.96
C HIS A 417 -15.00 7.91 -7.79
N PRO A 418 -16.27 8.20 -7.45
CA PRO A 418 -17.45 7.72 -8.20
C PRO A 418 -17.37 7.89 -9.72
N SER A 419 -16.76 8.98 -10.22
CA SER A 419 -16.54 9.19 -11.66
C SER A 419 -15.62 8.16 -12.33
N ASN A 420 -14.73 7.51 -11.58
CA ASN A 420 -13.82 6.50 -12.11
C ASN A 420 -14.41 5.08 -12.08
N ILE A 421 -15.47 4.87 -11.28
CA ILE A 421 -16.19 3.58 -11.22
C ILE A 421 -16.85 3.28 -12.57
N GLU A 422 -17.37 4.29 -13.27
CA GLU A 422 -17.96 4.12 -14.62
C GLU A 422 -16.95 3.51 -15.61
N GLY A 423 -15.69 3.99 -15.60
CA GLY A 423 -14.61 3.43 -16.43
C GLY A 423 -14.27 1.99 -16.06
N LEU A 424 -14.22 1.68 -14.76
CA LEU A 424 -14.02 0.32 -14.28
C LEU A 424 -15.16 -0.63 -14.73
N CYS A 425 -16.39 -0.18 -14.65
CA CYS A 425 -17.55 -0.95 -15.14
C CYS A 425 -17.47 -1.19 -16.65
N GLY A 426 -17.02 -0.20 -17.43
CA GLY A 426 -16.75 -0.34 -18.86
C GLY A 426 -15.74 -1.46 -19.15
N VAL A 427 -14.62 -1.45 -18.43
CA VAL A 427 -13.57 -2.47 -18.55
C VAL A 427 -14.09 -3.88 -18.22
N MET A 428 -14.91 -4.04 -17.19
CA MET A 428 -15.51 -5.35 -16.86
C MET A 428 -16.48 -5.83 -17.95
N LYS A 429 -17.28 -4.93 -18.52
CA LYS A 429 -18.17 -5.24 -19.65
C LYS A 429 -17.39 -5.66 -20.90
N ASP A 430 -16.26 -5.02 -21.19
CA ASP A 430 -15.38 -5.41 -22.29
C ASP A 430 -14.82 -6.83 -22.08
N LEU A 431 -14.38 -7.18 -20.86
CA LEU A 431 -13.93 -8.54 -20.54
C LEU A 431 -15.00 -9.60 -20.81
N VAL A 432 -16.24 -9.32 -20.40
CA VAL A 432 -17.37 -10.22 -20.64
C VAL A 432 -17.71 -10.30 -22.13
N SER A 433 -17.66 -9.18 -22.84
CA SER A 433 -17.93 -9.15 -24.29
C SER A 433 -16.88 -9.92 -25.08
N ASP A 434 -15.64 -10.01 -24.59
CA ASP A 434 -14.55 -10.83 -25.15
C ASP A 434 -14.71 -12.33 -24.80
N GLY A 435 -15.82 -12.75 -24.16
CA GLY A 435 -16.14 -14.15 -23.84
C GLY A 435 -15.55 -14.67 -22.54
N ASN A 436 -15.27 -13.81 -21.59
CA ASN A 436 -14.78 -14.15 -20.26
C ASN A 436 -15.89 -14.09 -19.21
N SER A 437 -15.58 -14.58 -18.01
CA SER A 437 -16.42 -14.44 -16.82
C SER A 437 -15.72 -13.56 -15.81
N VAL A 438 -16.46 -12.70 -15.11
CA VAL A 438 -15.93 -11.82 -14.07
C VAL A 438 -16.63 -12.11 -12.75
N VAL A 439 -15.86 -12.45 -11.73
CA VAL A 439 -16.32 -12.52 -10.34
C VAL A 439 -15.66 -11.37 -9.59
N LEU A 440 -16.46 -10.51 -8.99
CA LEU A 440 -15.95 -9.39 -8.20
C LEU A 440 -16.40 -9.49 -6.75
N VAL A 441 -15.49 -9.29 -5.83
CA VAL A 441 -15.78 -9.03 -4.42
C VAL A 441 -15.75 -7.52 -4.25
N ASP A 442 -16.88 -6.92 -3.89
CA ASP A 442 -16.91 -5.48 -3.66
C ASP A 442 -18.00 -5.10 -2.66
N HIS A 443 -17.89 -3.89 -2.13
CA HIS A 443 -18.85 -3.29 -1.20
C HIS A 443 -19.55 -2.08 -1.79
N ASP A 444 -19.01 -1.50 -2.87
CA ASP A 444 -19.57 -0.33 -3.52
C ASP A 444 -20.85 -0.70 -4.27
N THR A 445 -21.94 -0.01 -3.91
CA THR A 445 -23.24 -0.27 -4.51
C THR A 445 -23.33 0.17 -5.97
N GLN A 446 -22.47 1.07 -6.45
CA GLN A 446 -22.45 1.49 -7.86
C GLN A 446 -21.94 0.34 -8.73
N ILE A 447 -20.86 -0.30 -8.32
CA ILE A 447 -20.26 -1.41 -9.08
C ILE A 447 -21.11 -2.68 -8.97
N LEU A 448 -21.68 -2.97 -7.77
CA LEU A 448 -22.57 -4.12 -7.57
C LEU A 448 -23.85 -4.06 -8.41
N LYS A 449 -24.36 -2.87 -8.72
CA LYS A 449 -25.52 -2.69 -9.61
C LYS A 449 -25.24 -3.09 -11.06
N GLU A 450 -24.00 -3.15 -11.48
CA GLU A 450 -23.58 -3.61 -12.81
C GLU A 450 -23.44 -5.13 -12.91
N ALA A 451 -23.51 -5.85 -11.78
CA ALA A 451 -23.49 -7.31 -11.77
C ALA A 451 -24.80 -7.89 -12.33
N SER A 452 -24.69 -8.95 -13.11
CA SER A 452 -25.85 -9.71 -13.58
C SER A 452 -26.39 -10.68 -12.53
N TRP A 453 -25.53 -11.10 -11.61
CA TRP A 453 -25.82 -12.02 -10.51
C TRP A 453 -25.07 -11.59 -9.25
N ILE A 454 -25.69 -11.73 -8.10
CA ILE A 454 -25.09 -11.45 -6.81
C ILE A 454 -25.19 -12.69 -5.93
N VAL A 455 -24.09 -13.03 -5.26
CA VAL A 455 -24.03 -14.00 -4.18
C VAL A 455 -23.69 -13.25 -2.89
N GLU A 456 -24.59 -13.25 -1.92
CA GLU A 456 -24.38 -12.56 -0.65
C GLU A 456 -23.99 -13.54 0.44
N MET A 457 -22.80 -13.29 1.02
CA MET A 457 -22.23 -14.07 2.11
C MET A 457 -22.61 -13.51 3.47
N GLY A 458 -22.86 -14.37 4.45
CA GLY A 458 -23.25 -13.96 5.79
C GLY A 458 -23.61 -15.13 6.69
N PRO A 459 -24.52 -14.95 7.69
CA PRO A 459 -25.23 -13.70 7.99
C PRO A 459 -24.36 -12.62 8.67
N ASP A 460 -23.31 -13.01 9.39
CA ASP A 460 -22.39 -12.13 10.09
C ASP A 460 -20.94 -12.42 9.75
N ALA A 461 -20.01 -11.97 10.55
CA ALA A 461 -18.57 -12.10 10.32
C ALA A 461 -17.97 -13.28 11.12
N GLY A 462 -16.78 -13.76 10.71
CA GLY A 462 -16.02 -14.76 11.46
C GLY A 462 -16.73 -16.10 11.60
N SER A 463 -16.83 -16.60 12.82
CA SER A 463 -17.47 -17.88 13.14
C SER A 463 -18.97 -17.92 12.83
N ASP A 464 -19.63 -16.78 12.83
CA ASP A 464 -21.08 -16.66 12.55
C ASP A 464 -21.37 -16.39 11.06
N GLY A 465 -20.31 -16.22 10.24
CA GLY A 465 -20.36 -16.06 8.80
C GLY A 465 -20.23 -17.37 8.04
N GLY A 466 -19.83 -17.27 6.78
CA GLY A 466 -19.43 -18.40 5.94
C GLY A 466 -20.57 -19.14 5.24
N ASN A 467 -21.80 -18.61 5.22
CA ASN A 467 -22.94 -19.15 4.49
C ASN A 467 -23.34 -18.22 3.33
N VAL A 468 -23.98 -18.78 2.32
CA VAL A 468 -24.71 -18.01 1.32
C VAL A 468 -26.08 -17.69 1.90
N ILE A 469 -26.40 -16.39 2.08
CA ILE A 469 -27.67 -15.94 2.67
C ILE A 469 -28.70 -15.49 1.63
N ALA A 470 -28.21 -15.07 0.46
CA ALA A 470 -29.04 -14.70 -0.68
C ALA A 470 -28.24 -14.84 -1.98
N GLU A 471 -28.91 -15.21 -3.06
CA GLU A 471 -28.37 -15.23 -4.42
C GLU A 471 -29.45 -14.83 -5.41
N GLY A 472 -29.08 -14.20 -6.53
CA GLY A 472 -30.02 -13.79 -7.55
C GLY A 472 -29.56 -12.54 -8.30
N THR A 473 -30.45 -11.99 -9.11
CA THR A 473 -30.25 -10.71 -9.79
C THR A 473 -30.26 -9.55 -8.80
N VAL A 474 -29.70 -8.38 -9.20
CA VAL A 474 -29.71 -7.16 -8.37
C VAL A 474 -31.11 -6.82 -7.87
N GLU A 475 -32.14 -7.01 -8.72
CA GLU A 475 -33.52 -6.72 -8.37
C GLU A 475 -34.07 -7.70 -7.31
N GLU A 476 -33.78 -8.98 -7.43
CA GLU A 476 -34.19 -10.01 -6.48
C GLU A 476 -33.52 -9.80 -5.12
N ILE A 477 -32.22 -9.53 -5.11
CA ILE A 477 -31.48 -9.19 -3.89
C ILE A 477 -32.05 -7.93 -3.23
N GLY A 478 -32.38 -6.89 -4.02
CA GLY A 478 -32.97 -5.66 -3.51
C GLY A 478 -34.32 -5.86 -2.81
N LYS A 479 -35.08 -6.90 -3.17
CA LYS A 479 -36.35 -7.27 -2.57
C LYS A 479 -36.25 -8.33 -1.46
N ASN A 480 -35.11 -8.99 -1.32
CA ASN A 480 -34.93 -10.09 -0.37
C ASN A 480 -34.78 -9.57 1.06
N PRO A 481 -35.68 -9.88 2.00
CA PRO A 481 -35.62 -9.39 3.37
C PRO A 481 -34.43 -9.97 4.18
N LYS A 482 -33.83 -11.08 3.74
CA LYS A 482 -32.65 -11.66 4.38
C LYS A 482 -31.36 -10.96 3.95
N SER A 483 -31.38 -10.25 2.81
CA SER A 483 -30.22 -9.56 2.27
C SER A 483 -29.88 -8.31 3.11
N LYS A 484 -28.64 -8.21 3.51
CA LYS A 484 -28.09 -7.03 4.19
C LYS A 484 -27.73 -5.93 3.20
N ILE A 485 -27.22 -6.29 2.01
CA ILE A 485 -26.87 -5.33 0.95
C ILE A 485 -28.10 -4.84 0.17
N GLY A 486 -29.18 -5.63 0.09
CA GLY A 486 -30.35 -5.37 -0.76
C GLY A 486 -30.99 -4.01 -0.54
N ARG A 487 -31.11 -3.55 0.71
CA ARG A 487 -31.66 -2.22 1.02
C ARG A 487 -30.80 -1.07 0.46
N PHE A 488 -29.48 -1.26 0.32
CA PHE A 488 -28.58 -0.27 -0.24
C PHE A 488 -28.63 -0.29 -1.77
N LEU A 489 -28.79 -1.46 -2.37
CA LEU A 489 -28.98 -1.62 -3.82
C LEU A 489 -30.31 -1.02 -4.28
N SER A 490 -31.38 -1.22 -3.50
CA SER A 490 -32.70 -0.65 -3.79
C SER A 490 -32.84 0.84 -3.45
N GLY A 491 -31.84 1.42 -2.73
CA GLY A 491 -31.90 2.81 -2.29
C GLY A 491 -32.84 3.08 -1.10
N ASN A 492 -33.41 2.03 -0.49
CA ASN A 492 -34.36 2.12 0.62
C ASN A 492 -33.64 2.28 1.98
N TYR A 493 -32.84 3.34 2.10
CA TYR A 493 -32.17 3.66 3.35
C TYR A 493 -31.94 5.17 3.51
N PRO A 494 -31.92 5.72 4.72
CA PRO A 494 -31.62 7.13 4.94
C PRO A 494 -30.15 7.39 4.58
N ARG A 495 -29.92 8.24 3.59
CA ARG A 495 -28.56 8.58 3.09
C ARG A 495 -27.81 9.48 4.08
N ARG A 496 -28.50 10.27 4.87
CA ARG A 496 -27.94 11.10 5.94
C ARG A 496 -28.43 10.59 7.29
N VAL A 497 -27.50 10.41 8.21
CA VAL A 497 -27.75 9.88 9.57
C VAL A 497 -27.69 11.00 10.61
N PHE A 498 -26.86 12.04 10.37
CA PHE A 498 -26.65 13.14 11.29
C PHE A 498 -27.41 14.42 10.89
N PRO A 499 -27.82 15.25 11.88
CA PRO A 499 -28.45 16.52 11.61
C PRO A 499 -27.48 17.45 10.85
N VAL A 500 -28.04 18.34 10.04
CA VAL A 500 -27.30 19.43 9.38
C VAL A 500 -26.94 20.45 10.44
N ILE A 501 -25.66 20.83 10.51
CA ILE A 501 -25.21 21.96 11.31
C ILE A 501 -25.51 23.25 10.53
N PRO A 502 -26.15 24.27 11.17
CA PRO A 502 -26.36 25.56 10.52
C PRO A 502 -25.04 26.18 10.07
N LYS A 503 -25.06 26.86 8.94
CA LYS A 503 -23.85 27.45 8.32
C LYS A 503 -23.11 28.39 9.29
N GLU A 504 -23.85 29.16 10.07
CA GLU A 504 -23.35 30.12 11.05
C GLU A 504 -22.61 29.41 12.21
N GLU A 505 -22.90 28.14 12.46
CA GLU A 505 -22.35 27.36 13.58
C GLU A 505 -21.15 26.49 13.16
N ILE A 506 -20.85 26.36 11.86
CA ILE A 506 -19.78 25.50 11.36
C ILE A 506 -18.44 25.92 11.97
N PHE A 507 -18.13 27.21 12.02
CA PHE A 507 -16.88 27.75 12.54
C PHE A 507 -16.96 28.31 13.98
N SER A 508 -18.03 28.00 14.72
CA SER A 508 -18.26 28.56 16.07
C SER A 508 -17.19 28.18 17.11
N GLU A 509 -16.53 27.04 16.96
CA GLU A 509 -15.49 26.53 17.89
C GLU A 509 -14.07 26.92 17.46
N GLY A 510 -13.91 27.65 16.36
CA GLY A 510 -12.63 28.08 15.82
C GLY A 510 -12.35 27.56 14.41
N CYS A 511 -11.21 27.95 13.88
CA CYS A 511 -10.83 27.66 12.50
C CYS A 511 -9.31 27.44 12.40
N ILE A 512 -8.90 26.28 11.96
CA ILE A 512 -7.52 25.99 11.56
C ILE A 512 -7.31 26.62 10.19
N ARG A 513 -6.29 27.49 10.04
CA ARG A 513 -5.98 28.16 8.79
C ARG A 513 -4.61 27.76 8.29
N MET A 514 -4.53 27.35 7.03
CA MET A 514 -3.27 26.98 6.39
C MET A 514 -3.14 27.69 5.04
N LYS A 515 -1.95 28.29 4.81
CA LYS A 515 -1.56 28.79 3.48
C LYS A 515 -0.31 28.08 3.00
N THR A 516 -0.36 27.61 1.76
CA THR A 516 0.79 26.92 1.15
C THR A 516 1.23 27.60 -0.14
N GLY A 517 2.51 27.52 -0.45
CA GLY A 517 3.06 27.66 -1.79
C GLY A 517 2.79 26.40 -2.63
N PRO A 518 3.32 26.35 -3.85
CA PRO A 518 3.17 25.18 -4.71
C PRO A 518 3.98 23.99 -4.18
N ILE A 519 3.43 22.79 -4.30
CA ILE A 519 4.10 21.52 -3.98
C ILE A 519 3.61 20.43 -4.95
N HIS A 520 4.51 19.74 -5.62
CA HIS A 520 4.18 18.79 -6.69
C HIS A 520 3.25 19.44 -7.73
N THR A 521 2.10 18.82 -7.98
CA THR A 521 1.06 19.39 -8.85
C THR A 521 0.07 20.31 -8.14
N VAL A 522 0.16 20.40 -6.79
CA VAL A 522 -0.74 21.23 -5.98
C VAL A 522 -0.30 22.69 -6.08
N LYS A 523 -1.24 23.53 -6.51
CA LYS A 523 -1.08 24.98 -6.63
C LYS A 523 -1.14 25.63 -5.23
N PRO A 524 -0.77 26.90 -5.07
CA PRO A 524 -0.93 27.58 -3.77
C PRO A 524 -2.35 27.46 -3.22
N LEU A 525 -2.46 27.05 -1.96
CA LEU A 525 -3.74 26.83 -1.28
C LEU A 525 -3.92 27.82 -0.12
N ASP A 526 -5.16 28.21 0.10
CA ASP A 526 -5.65 28.89 1.31
C ASP A 526 -6.81 28.05 1.84
N ALA A 527 -6.60 27.33 2.94
CA ALA A 527 -7.53 26.37 3.48
C ALA A 527 -8.00 26.77 4.88
N GLU A 528 -9.31 26.77 5.09
CA GLU A 528 -9.96 26.98 6.38
C GLU A 528 -10.68 25.69 6.79
N ILE A 529 -10.39 25.17 7.99
CA ILE A 529 -10.92 23.91 8.50
C ILE A 529 -11.59 24.18 9.85
N PRO A 530 -12.88 23.92 10.00
CA PRO A 530 -13.60 24.17 11.24
C PRO A 530 -13.12 23.23 12.36
N LYS A 531 -12.89 23.79 13.57
CA LYS A 531 -12.58 23.02 14.77
C LYS A 531 -13.84 22.38 15.33
N GLY A 532 -13.70 21.19 15.96
CA GLY A 532 -14.82 20.47 16.58
C GLY A 532 -15.86 19.97 15.57
N ARG A 533 -15.46 19.69 14.33
CA ARG A 533 -16.34 19.25 13.24
C ARG A 533 -15.75 18.08 12.47
N LEU A 534 -16.63 17.38 11.75
CA LEU A 534 -16.22 16.38 10.75
C LEU A 534 -16.03 17.07 9.41
N THR A 535 -14.78 17.28 9.02
CA THR A 535 -14.40 17.80 7.71
C THR A 535 -13.98 16.68 6.78
N VAL A 536 -14.58 16.61 5.59
CA VAL A 536 -14.19 15.63 4.56
C VAL A 536 -13.42 16.35 3.45
N VAL A 537 -12.22 15.86 3.12
CA VAL A 537 -11.43 16.28 1.96
C VAL A 537 -11.65 15.28 0.84
N THR A 538 -12.32 15.71 -0.22
CA THR A 538 -12.70 14.86 -1.35
C THR A 538 -12.20 15.42 -2.68
N GLY A 539 -12.53 14.75 -3.79
CA GLY A 539 -12.15 15.12 -5.16
C GLY A 539 -11.61 13.94 -5.94
N VAL A 540 -11.47 14.07 -7.25
CA VAL A 540 -11.01 13.00 -8.14
C VAL A 540 -9.63 12.45 -7.76
N SER A 541 -9.30 11.24 -8.21
CA SER A 541 -7.97 10.64 -7.98
C SER A 541 -6.87 11.54 -8.57
N GLY A 542 -5.78 11.75 -7.83
CA GLY A 542 -4.67 12.61 -8.24
C GLY A 542 -4.93 14.12 -8.13
N SER A 543 -6.05 14.57 -7.52
CA SER A 543 -6.36 16.00 -7.33
C SER A 543 -5.54 16.70 -6.24
N GLY A 544 -4.69 15.97 -5.50
CA GLY A 544 -3.79 16.55 -4.49
C GLY A 544 -4.29 16.48 -3.05
N LYS A 545 -5.35 15.71 -2.74
CA LYS A 545 -5.89 15.52 -1.38
C LYS A 545 -4.82 15.08 -0.37
N THR A 546 -4.12 14.01 -0.68
CA THR A 546 -3.07 13.44 0.17
C THR A 546 -1.94 14.44 0.40
N THR A 547 -1.50 15.16 -0.64
CA THR A 547 -0.48 16.20 -0.55
C THR A 547 -0.92 17.37 0.33
N MET A 548 -2.18 17.83 0.18
CA MET A 548 -2.73 18.90 1.04
C MET A 548 -2.76 18.47 2.51
N VAL A 549 -3.22 17.26 2.81
CA VAL A 549 -3.44 16.82 4.19
C VAL A 549 -2.18 16.20 4.80
N LEU A 550 -1.58 15.18 4.16
CA LEU A 550 -0.48 14.42 4.76
C LEU A 550 0.88 15.09 4.59
N GLU A 551 1.12 15.82 3.48
CA GLU A 551 2.42 16.44 3.22
C GLU A 551 2.49 17.92 3.60
N SER A 552 1.32 18.59 3.80
CA SER A 552 1.29 20.02 4.15
C SER A 552 0.66 20.27 5.53
N LEU A 553 -0.59 19.85 5.75
CA LEU A 553 -1.32 20.15 6.98
C LEU A 553 -0.73 19.46 8.21
N ILE A 554 -0.50 18.15 8.17
CA ILE A 554 0.05 17.40 9.30
C ILE A 554 1.44 17.90 9.67
N PRO A 555 2.43 17.96 8.75
CA PRO A 555 3.76 18.44 9.11
C PRO A 555 3.76 19.92 9.56
N GLY A 556 2.89 20.75 8.95
CA GLY A 556 2.73 22.13 9.35
C GLY A 556 2.21 22.27 10.79
N LEU A 557 1.17 21.52 11.15
CA LEU A 557 0.64 21.49 12.53
C LEU A 557 1.68 20.98 13.53
N LEU A 558 2.39 19.89 13.21
CA LEU A 558 3.42 19.34 14.09
C LEU A 558 4.56 20.34 14.32
N ALA A 559 5.05 21.00 13.26
CA ALA A 559 6.09 22.03 13.38
C ALA A 559 5.61 23.23 14.21
N ALA A 560 4.37 23.70 13.98
CA ALA A 560 3.80 24.80 14.77
C ALA A 560 3.65 24.44 16.26
N LEU A 561 3.22 23.23 16.58
CA LEU A 561 3.10 22.74 17.96
C LEU A 561 4.45 22.54 18.64
N ALA A 562 5.47 22.11 17.91
CA ALA A 562 6.84 21.95 18.41
C ALA A 562 7.60 23.29 18.49
N GLY A 563 7.09 24.38 17.90
CA GLY A 563 7.81 25.64 17.76
C GLY A 563 8.99 25.57 16.77
N GLU A 564 8.93 24.62 15.84
CA GLU A 564 9.95 24.39 14.81
C GLU A 564 9.67 25.22 13.55
N LYS A 565 10.67 25.31 12.67
CA LYS A 565 10.52 25.97 11.38
C LYS A 565 9.55 25.20 10.49
N LEU A 566 8.59 25.89 9.88
CA LEU A 566 7.68 25.33 8.90
C LEU A 566 8.43 24.81 7.66
N LEU A 567 7.87 23.79 7.02
CA LEU A 567 8.35 23.29 5.73
C LEU A 567 8.32 24.41 4.68
N GLY A 568 9.26 24.42 3.74
CA GLY A 568 9.43 25.53 2.79
C GLY A 568 8.19 25.88 1.96
N HIS A 569 7.29 24.93 1.74
CA HIS A 569 6.03 25.16 1.01
C HIS A 569 4.85 25.53 1.92
N VAL A 570 4.94 25.36 3.25
CA VAL A 570 3.92 25.82 4.20
C VAL A 570 4.26 27.24 4.62
N LEU A 571 3.52 28.22 4.09
CA LEU A 571 3.80 29.65 4.30
C LEU A 571 3.32 30.10 5.68
N SER A 572 2.16 29.63 6.12
CA SER A 572 1.63 29.91 7.45
C SER A 572 0.63 28.84 7.87
N ILE A 573 0.56 28.58 9.18
CA ILE A 573 -0.46 27.71 9.77
C ILE A 573 -0.86 28.25 11.15
N ASP A 574 -2.17 28.32 11.40
CA ASP A 574 -2.75 28.64 12.71
C ASP A 574 -3.48 27.40 13.23
N PRO A 575 -2.98 26.73 14.28
CA PRO A 575 -3.56 25.52 14.81
C PRO A 575 -4.86 25.73 15.60
N SER A 576 -5.30 26.97 15.84
CA SER A 576 -6.54 27.30 16.54
C SER A 576 -6.74 26.56 17.89
N GLY A 577 -5.62 26.41 18.65
CA GLY A 577 -5.65 25.76 19.97
C GLY A 577 -5.64 24.21 19.93
N ILE A 578 -5.43 23.58 18.79
CA ILE A 578 -5.12 22.15 18.71
C ILE A 578 -3.81 21.87 19.45
N LYS A 579 -3.77 20.75 20.21
CA LYS A 579 -2.60 20.34 21.00
C LYS A 579 -2.01 19.01 20.52
N ASN A 580 -2.83 18.16 19.93
CA ASN A 580 -2.41 16.82 19.50
C ASN A 580 -2.85 16.56 18.07
N VAL A 581 -1.97 15.93 17.28
CA VAL A 581 -2.25 15.48 15.90
C VAL A 581 -2.12 13.95 15.85
N LYS A 582 -3.15 13.27 15.36
CA LYS A 582 -3.23 11.81 15.25
C LYS A 582 -3.58 11.40 13.83
N LEU A 583 -2.66 10.72 13.17
CA LEU A 583 -2.89 10.12 11.86
C LEU A 583 -3.34 8.66 12.02
N ILE A 584 -4.46 8.32 11.40
CA ILE A 584 -5.03 6.97 11.32
C ILE A 584 -5.07 6.58 9.84
N ASP A 585 -4.06 5.88 9.40
CA ASP A 585 -3.87 5.46 8.02
C ASP A 585 -3.93 3.92 7.88
N SER A 586 -3.98 3.43 6.63
CA SER A 586 -4.03 2.00 6.30
C SER A 586 -2.68 1.29 6.35
N THR A 587 -1.61 1.94 6.82
CA THR A 587 -0.30 1.29 6.96
C THR A 587 -0.38 0.10 7.91
N PRO A 588 0.30 -1.03 7.60
CA PRO A 588 0.28 -2.21 8.46
C PRO A 588 0.70 -1.89 9.89
N ILE A 589 0.01 -2.49 10.84
CA ILE A 589 0.32 -2.39 12.26
C ILE A 589 1.41 -3.40 12.59
N GLY A 590 2.61 -2.90 12.88
CA GLY A 590 3.75 -3.75 13.26
C GLY A 590 4.35 -4.50 12.07
N ILE A 591 5.67 -4.74 12.16
CA ILE A 591 6.45 -5.49 11.14
C ILE A 591 6.66 -6.93 11.63
N ASN A 592 6.20 -7.26 12.85
CA ASN A 592 6.54 -8.49 13.53
C ASN A 592 5.30 -9.35 13.75
N VAL A 593 5.37 -10.62 13.32
CA VAL A 593 4.38 -11.68 13.58
C VAL A 593 4.03 -11.85 15.07
N ARG A 594 4.81 -11.27 15.97
CA ARG A 594 4.55 -11.28 17.43
C ARG A 594 3.54 -10.23 17.89
N SER A 595 3.13 -9.29 17.02
CA SER A 595 2.06 -8.34 17.32
C SER A 595 0.72 -8.98 17.02
N THR A 596 -0.21 -8.96 17.99
CA THR A 596 -1.57 -9.49 17.83
C THR A 596 -2.60 -8.41 18.13
N VAL A 597 -3.86 -8.64 17.71
CA VAL A 597 -5.01 -7.77 18.03
C VAL A 597 -5.07 -7.49 19.53
N ALA A 598 -4.96 -8.51 20.39
CA ALA A 598 -4.99 -8.35 21.84
C ALA A 598 -3.83 -7.52 22.38
N THR A 599 -2.61 -7.67 21.83
CA THR A 599 -1.46 -6.87 22.29
C THR A 599 -1.58 -5.42 21.87
N TYR A 600 -2.01 -5.15 20.66
CA TYR A 600 -2.15 -3.78 20.16
C TYR A 600 -3.29 -3.02 20.87
N ALA A 601 -4.43 -3.69 21.10
CA ALA A 601 -5.53 -3.13 21.88
C ALA A 601 -5.25 -3.10 23.40
N ASN A 602 -4.06 -3.46 23.86
CA ASN A 602 -3.67 -3.57 25.26
C ASN A 602 -4.53 -4.54 26.10
N VAL A 603 -5.29 -5.43 25.48
CA VAL A 603 -6.10 -6.46 26.13
C VAL A 603 -5.21 -7.53 26.76
N HIS A 604 -4.19 -7.98 26.04
CA HIS A 604 -3.28 -9.02 26.49
C HIS A 604 -2.54 -8.68 27.78
N ASP A 605 -2.09 -7.43 27.93
CA ASP A 605 -1.39 -6.98 29.15
C ASP A 605 -2.27 -7.03 30.40
N GLU A 606 -3.56 -6.71 30.26
CA GLU A 606 -4.51 -6.83 31.38
C GLU A 606 -4.84 -8.29 31.68
N LEU A 607 -5.01 -9.12 30.65
CA LEU A 607 -5.24 -10.56 30.83
C LEU A 607 -4.06 -11.22 31.56
N ARG A 608 -2.81 -10.91 31.20
CA ARG A 608 -1.63 -11.43 31.91
C ARG A 608 -1.64 -11.10 33.40
N LYS A 609 -2.05 -9.88 33.77
CA LYS A 609 -2.17 -9.46 35.17
C LYS A 609 -3.27 -10.23 35.92
N ILE A 610 -4.37 -10.50 35.21
CA ILE A 610 -5.51 -11.24 35.80
C ILE A 610 -5.15 -12.72 35.98
N TYR A 611 -4.59 -13.37 34.95
CA TYR A 611 -4.18 -14.77 35.02
C TYR A 611 -3.09 -15.02 36.06
N ALA A 612 -2.13 -14.10 36.23
CA ALA A 612 -1.13 -14.20 37.31
C ALA A 612 -1.69 -14.18 38.73
N ARG A 613 -2.94 -13.73 38.91
CA ARG A 613 -3.64 -13.72 40.18
C ARG A 613 -4.51 -14.97 40.40
N SER A 614 -4.65 -15.85 39.41
CA SER A 614 -5.40 -17.12 39.55
C SER A 614 -4.70 -18.06 40.54
N GLU A 615 -5.47 -18.96 41.11
CA GLU A 615 -4.97 -19.96 42.08
C GLU A 615 -3.88 -20.83 41.47
N GLY A 616 -4.12 -21.40 40.27
CA GLY A 616 -3.15 -22.25 39.61
C GLY A 616 -1.85 -21.54 39.19
N ALA A 617 -1.89 -20.21 38.94
CA ALA A 617 -0.68 -19.44 38.67
C ALA A 617 0.14 -19.19 39.94
N ARG A 618 -0.55 -18.90 41.05
CA ARG A 618 0.07 -18.67 42.37
C ARG A 618 0.75 -19.94 42.92
N GLU A 619 0.09 -21.09 42.78
CA GLU A 619 0.64 -22.38 43.18
C GLU A 619 1.93 -22.72 42.44
N LYS A 620 1.99 -22.39 41.15
CA LYS A 620 3.19 -22.62 40.32
C LYS A 620 4.18 -21.45 40.35
N GLY A 621 3.90 -20.37 41.07
CA GLY A 621 4.80 -19.21 41.22
C GLY A 621 4.90 -18.33 39.99
N PHE A 622 3.94 -18.40 39.04
CA PHE A 622 3.98 -17.62 37.80
C PHE A 622 3.52 -16.17 38.02
N LYS A 623 4.26 -15.23 37.44
CA LYS A 623 4.00 -13.79 37.47
C LYS A 623 3.46 -13.32 36.10
N ALA A 624 2.91 -12.10 36.03
CA ALA A 624 2.38 -11.53 34.80
C ALA A 624 3.36 -11.52 33.60
N GLY A 625 4.66 -11.41 33.87
CA GLY A 625 5.71 -11.52 32.84
C GLY A 625 5.81 -12.91 32.24
N ASP A 626 5.56 -13.96 33.02
CA ASP A 626 5.67 -15.35 32.55
C ASP A 626 4.60 -15.72 31.52
N PHE A 627 3.46 -15.01 31.52
CA PHE A 627 2.38 -15.15 30.52
C PHE A 627 2.62 -14.38 29.22
N SER A 628 3.77 -13.75 29.04
CA SER A 628 4.15 -13.14 27.76
C SER A 628 4.63 -14.21 26.78
N TYR A 629 3.97 -14.38 25.66
CA TYR A 629 4.46 -15.28 24.60
C TYR A 629 5.70 -14.72 23.89
N ASN A 630 6.07 -13.44 24.10
CA ASN A 630 7.31 -12.86 23.54
C ASN A 630 8.55 -13.16 24.39
N THR A 631 8.42 -13.09 25.72
CA THR A 631 9.58 -13.16 26.63
C THR A 631 9.33 -14.03 27.87
N GLY A 632 8.10 -14.51 28.08
CA GLY A 632 7.70 -15.24 29.29
C GLY A 632 8.08 -16.71 29.26
N LYS A 633 8.07 -17.35 30.43
CA LYS A 633 8.39 -18.78 30.62
C LYS A 633 7.35 -19.71 30.01
N LEU A 634 6.10 -19.24 29.89
CA LEU A 634 4.97 -20.02 29.38
C LEU A 634 4.85 -19.99 27.84
N ARG A 635 5.78 -19.34 27.11
CA ARG A 635 5.83 -19.36 25.66
C ARG A 635 6.14 -20.75 25.11
N CYS A 636 5.69 -21.04 23.93
CA CYS A 636 6.03 -22.28 23.24
C CYS A 636 7.54 -22.39 22.98
N PRO A 637 8.21 -23.46 23.45
CA PRO A 637 9.65 -23.60 23.28
C PRO A 637 10.05 -24.00 21.85
N VAL A 638 9.12 -24.49 21.03
CA VAL A 638 9.38 -24.93 19.65
C VAL A 638 9.41 -23.76 18.67
N CYS A 639 8.38 -22.90 18.71
CA CYS A 639 8.30 -21.73 17.83
C CYS A 639 8.75 -20.42 18.50
N ASP A 640 9.23 -20.48 19.74
CA ASP A 640 9.66 -19.32 20.54
C ASP A 640 8.60 -18.21 20.62
N GLY A 641 7.31 -18.62 20.65
CA GLY A 641 6.17 -17.71 20.77
C GLY A 641 5.71 -17.03 19.47
N THR A 642 6.21 -17.45 18.30
CA THR A 642 5.73 -16.93 17.00
C THR A 642 4.40 -17.57 16.57
N GLY A 643 4.10 -18.78 17.04
CA GLY A 643 2.93 -19.58 16.60
C GLY A 643 3.16 -20.33 15.28
N VAL A 644 4.15 -19.91 14.49
CA VAL A 644 4.47 -20.49 13.18
C VAL A 644 5.94 -20.93 13.12
N ILE A 645 6.27 -21.82 12.21
CA ILE A 645 7.63 -22.22 11.85
C ILE A 645 7.81 -21.86 10.37
N SER A 646 8.81 -21.02 10.09
CA SER A 646 9.23 -20.71 8.72
C SER A 646 10.17 -21.83 8.23
N LEU A 647 9.81 -22.45 7.12
CA LEU A 647 10.63 -23.43 6.42
C LEU A 647 11.36 -22.70 5.29
N ASP A 648 12.67 -22.49 5.44
CA ASP A 648 13.55 -22.05 4.36
C ASP A 648 13.72 -23.20 3.35
N VAL A 649 12.94 -23.12 2.27
CA VAL A 649 13.05 -24.08 1.16
C VAL A 649 13.86 -23.41 0.06
N GLN A 650 15.10 -23.83 -0.14
CA GLN A 650 16.00 -23.28 -1.16
C GLN A 650 15.25 -23.12 -2.51
N PHE A 651 15.27 -21.89 -3.05
CA PHE A 651 14.63 -21.47 -4.32
C PHE A 651 13.09 -21.37 -4.33
N LEU A 652 12.42 -21.47 -3.16
CA LEU A 652 10.99 -21.15 -3.01
C LEU A 652 10.81 -20.02 -1.99
N PRO A 653 9.70 -19.28 -2.01
CA PRO A 653 9.34 -18.38 -0.91
C PRO A 653 9.27 -19.17 0.40
N ASP A 654 9.70 -18.57 1.51
CA ASP A 654 9.59 -19.16 2.83
C ASP A 654 8.15 -19.61 3.08
N VAL A 655 7.98 -20.90 3.42
CA VAL A 655 6.66 -21.46 3.74
C VAL A 655 6.48 -21.42 5.26
N GLU A 656 5.52 -20.63 5.71
CA GLU A 656 5.11 -20.60 7.11
C GLU A 656 4.06 -21.67 7.39
N ILE A 657 4.33 -22.54 8.35
CA ILE A 657 3.39 -23.55 8.82
C ILE A 657 3.04 -23.33 10.29
N PRO A 658 1.78 -23.61 10.72
CA PRO A 658 1.45 -23.59 12.14
C PRO A 658 2.39 -24.50 12.95
N CYS A 659 2.86 -24.00 14.09
CA CYS A 659 3.77 -24.76 14.94
C CYS A 659 3.12 -26.10 15.36
N PRO A 660 3.75 -27.25 15.11
CA PRO A 660 3.17 -28.58 15.42
C PRO A 660 3.02 -28.84 16.93
N SER A 661 3.67 -28.04 17.78
CA SER A 661 3.61 -28.19 19.24
C SER A 661 2.51 -27.37 19.88
N CYS A 662 2.31 -26.12 19.45
CA CYS A 662 1.31 -25.21 20.02
C CYS A 662 0.12 -24.93 19.07
N HIS A 663 0.13 -25.48 17.87
CA HIS A 663 -0.94 -25.33 16.89
C HIS A 663 -1.36 -23.88 16.63
N GLY A 664 -0.39 -22.93 16.69
CA GLY A 664 -0.65 -21.50 16.52
C GLY A 664 -0.89 -20.73 17.81
N SER A 665 -1.16 -21.36 18.94
CA SER A 665 -1.51 -20.67 20.20
C SER A 665 -0.37 -19.84 20.81
N ARG A 666 0.88 -20.03 20.37
CA ARG A 666 2.10 -19.34 20.85
C ARG A 666 2.56 -19.76 22.26
N TYR A 667 1.78 -20.56 22.97
CA TYR A 667 2.02 -20.96 24.35
C TYR A 667 2.44 -22.42 24.47
N GLY A 668 3.19 -22.73 25.51
CA GLY A 668 3.51 -24.08 25.91
C GLY A 668 2.37 -24.73 26.72
N LYS A 669 2.41 -26.08 26.85
CA LYS A 669 1.38 -26.87 27.55
C LYS A 669 1.11 -26.42 28.99
N ASP A 670 2.09 -25.88 29.71
CA ASP A 670 1.90 -25.39 31.07
C ASP A 670 0.92 -24.21 31.16
N ALA A 671 0.80 -23.41 30.10
CA ALA A 671 -0.15 -22.31 30.04
C ALA A 671 -1.60 -22.80 29.92
N GLU A 672 -1.84 -23.92 29.24
CA GLU A 672 -3.18 -24.54 29.11
C GLU A 672 -3.74 -25.04 30.45
N GLY A 673 -2.85 -25.47 31.34
CA GLY A 673 -3.21 -25.93 32.69
C GLY A 673 -3.62 -24.83 33.65
N ILE A 674 -3.39 -23.53 33.32
CA ILE A 674 -3.74 -22.41 34.17
C ILE A 674 -5.07 -21.81 33.70
N ARG A 675 -6.14 -22.13 34.39
CA ARG A 675 -7.50 -21.72 34.02
C ARG A 675 -8.04 -20.63 34.91
N LEU A 676 -8.72 -19.69 34.33
CA LEU A 676 -9.46 -18.65 35.01
C LEU A 676 -10.95 -19.00 34.92
N VAL A 677 -11.67 -18.93 36.06
CA VAL A 677 -13.11 -19.19 36.12
C VAL A 677 -13.85 -17.86 36.22
N ASN A 678 -14.79 -17.61 35.31
CA ASN A 678 -15.66 -16.43 35.36
C ASN A 678 -16.83 -16.65 36.34
N LYS A 679 -17.65 -15.62 36.62
CA LYS A 679 -18.81 -15.72 37.51
C LYS A 679 -19.89 -16.68 37.01
N LYS A 680 -19.90 -17.06 35.77
CA LYS A 680 -20.81 -18.05 35.20
C LYS A 680 -20.35 -19.48 35.42
N GLY A 681 -19.15 -19.69 36.00
CA GLY A 681 -18.55 -21.01 36.20
C GLY A 681 -17.79 -21.54 34.96
N GLU A 682 -17.62 -20.76 33.92
CA GLU A 682 -16.86 -21.16 32.75
C GLU A 682 -15.36 -21.01 33.01
N ALA A 683 -14.58 -22.04 32.71
CA ALA A 683 -13.14 -22.06 32.91
C ALA A 683 -12.39 -21.97 31.57
N ARG A 684 -11.47 -21.02 31.42
CA ARG A 684 -10.65 -20.86 30.23
C ARG A 684 -9.19 -20.58 30.57
N SER A 685 -8.29 -21.17 29.80
CA SER A 685 -6.87 -20.81 29.81
C SER A 685 -6.60 -19.55 28.97
N LEU A 686 -5.44 -18.92 29.15
CA LEU A 686 -5.07 -17.76 28.32
C LEU A 686 -4.92 -18.10 26.83
N PRO A 687 -4.27 -19.24 26.42
CA PRO A 687 -4.29 -19.69 25.03
C PRO A 687 -5.70 -19.82 24.44
N GLU A 688 -6.62 -20.53 25.13
CA GLU A 688 -8.00 -20.67 24.68
C GLU A 688 -8.71 -19.32 24.50
N LEU A 689 -8.41 -18.34 25.35
CA LEU A 689 -8.99 -17.00 25.23
C LEU A 689 -8.40 -16.21 24.06
N MET A 690 -7.12 -16.41 23.78
CA MET A 690 -6.47 -15.79 22.61
C MET A 690 -6.99 -16.33 21.27
N ASP A 691 -7.48 -17.57 21.25
CA ASP A 691 -8.07 -18.18 20.06
C ASP A 691 -9.55 -17.78 19.84
N MET A 692 -10.15 -17.09 20.81
CA MET A 692 -11.51 -16.55 20.67
C MET A 692 -11.53 -15.26 19.87
N ASP A 693 -12.60 -15.07 19.10
CA ASP A 693 -12.92 -13.74 18.57
C ASP A 693 -13.36 -12.78 19.69
N VAL A 694 -13.34 -11.49 19.38
CA VAL A 694 -13.65 -10.40 20.33
C VAL A 694 -15.07 -10.54 20.91
N ASN A 695 -16.07 -10.97 20.10
CA ASN A 695 -17.46 -11.11 20.56
C ASN A 695 -17.58 -12.22 21.61
N HIS A 696 -17.01 -13.39 21.37
CA HIS A 696 -17.02 -14.52 22.30
C HIS A 696 -16.16 -14.24 23.54
N ALA A 697 -14.97 -13.63 23.36
CA ALA A 697 -14.11 -13.19 24.46
C ALA A 697 -14.81 -12.16 25.35
N LEU A 698 -15.59 -11.24 24.79
CA LEU A 698 -16.40 -10.27 25.55
C LEU A 698 -17.46 -10.99 26.42
N GLY A 699 -18.06 -12.08 25.91
CA GLY A 699 -18.99 -12.93 26.68
C GLY A 699 -18.35 -13.50 27.93
N PHE A 700 -17.11 -13.99 27.84
CA PHE A 700 -16.34 -14.54 28.97
C PHE A 700 -15.84 -13.46 29.94
N CYS A 701 -15.39 -12.30 29.41
CA CYS A 701 -14.70 -11.25 30.15
C CYS A 701 -15.64 -10.22 30.82
N GLN A 702 -16.95 -10.51 31.01
CA GLN A 702 -17.94 -9.55 31.55
C GLN A 702 -17.54 -8.99 32.92
N ASP A 703 -16.83 -9.76 33.74
CA ASP A 703 -16.41 -9.39 35.08
C ASP A 703 -15.07 -8.61 35.11
N MET A 704 -14.38 -8.50 34.01
CA MET A 704 -13.05 -7.89 33.87
C MET A 704 -13.19 -6.47 33.34
N LYS A 705 -13.50 -5.49 34.18
CA LYS A 705 -13.90 -4.11 33.78
C LYS A 705 -13.04 -3.49 32.65
N LEU A 706 -11.71 -3.53 32.78
CA LEU A 706 -10.81 -2.91 31.78
C LEU A 706 -10.77 -3.71 30.46
N VAL A 707 -10.68 -5.04 30.54
CA VAL A 707 -10.71 -5.92 29.37
C VAL A 707 -12.05 -5.76 28.66
N LYS A 708 -13.17 -5.84 29.39
CA LYS A 708 -14.52 -5.66 28.86
C LYS A 708 -14.64 -4.35 28.06
N ARG A 709 -14.24 -3.21 28.65
CA ARG A 709 -14.31 -1.90 27.99
C ARG A 709 -13.52 -1.88 26.67
N ARG A 710 -12.31 -2.47 26.65
CA ARG A 710 -11.48 -2.52 25.43
C ARG A 710 -12.08 -3.43 24.36
N LEU A 711 -12.65 -4.56 24.75
CA LEU A 711 -13.35 -5.46 23.82
C LEU A 711 -14.65 -4.82 23.28
N GLU A 712 -15.36 -4.05 24.10
CA GLU A 712 -16.54 -3.28 23.67
C GLU A 712 -16.16 -2.28 22.58
N VAL A 713 -15.07 -1.52 22.75
CA VAL A 713 -14.56 -0.59 21.75
C VAL A 713 -14.21 -1.32 20.43
N LEU A 714 -13.54 -2.47 20.51
CA LEU A 714 -13.25 -3.27 19.29
C LEU A 714 -14.54 -3.70 18.58
N ARG A 715 -15.54 -4.17 19.33
CA ARG A 715 -16.84 -4.55 18.79
C ARG A 715 -17.58 -3.37 18.16
N GLU A 716 -17.60 -2.21 18.82
CA GLU A 716 -18.22 -0.97 18.34
C GLU A 716 -17.57 -0.47 17.03
N LEU A 717 -16.29 -0.77 16.82
CA LEU A 717 -15.56 -0.48 15.58
C LEU A 717 -15.76 -1.57 14.51
N GLY A 718 -16.64 -2.55 14.71
CA GLY A 718 -16.88 -3.62 13.76
C GLY A 718 -15.75 -4.64 13.66
N LEU A 719 -14.89 -4.75 14.69
CA LEU A 719 -13.79 -5.72 14.78
C LEU A 719 -14.14 -6.94 15.65
N GLY A 720 -15.43 -7.14 15.92
CA GLY A 720 -15.93 -8.20 16.79
C GLY A 720 -15.59 -9.64 16.36
N TYR A 721 -15.34 -9.83 15.09
CA TYR A 721 -15.00 -11.13 14.46
C TYR A 721 -13.51 -11.47 14.50
N LEU A 722 -12.62 -10.50 14.74
CA LEU A 722 -11.18 -10.76 14.80
C LEU A 722 -10.85 -11.60 16.02
N THR A 723 -9.96 -12.59 15.86
CA THR A 723 -9.46 -13.35 16.99
C THR A 723 -8.45 -12.52 17.79
N LEU A 724 -8.42 -12.68 19.11
CA LEU A 724 -7.50 -11.95 19.97
C LEU A 724 -6.03 -12.24 19.64
N GLY A 725 -5.74 -13.47 19.22
CA GLY A 725 -4.41 -13.95 18.82
C GLY A 725 -4.03 -13.66 17.37
N GLU A 726 -4.91 -13.08 16.58
CA GLU A 726 -4.67 -12.79 15.16
C GLU A 726 -3.53 -11.80 14.95
N GLU A 727 -2.68 -12.09 13.99
CA GLU A 727 -1.47 -11.30 13.71
C GLU A 727 -1.81 -9.98 13.04
N THR A 728 -1.30 -8.87 13.60
CA THR A 728 -1.60 -7.54 13.06
C THR A 728 -1.04 -7.26 11.65
N PRO A 729 0.09 -7.86 11.19
CA PRO A 729 0.54 -7.69 9.81
C PRO A 729 -0.39 -8.30 8.76
N GLY A 730 -1.20 -9.31 9.14
CA GLY A 730 -2.16 -9.99 8.25
C GLY A 730 -3.49 -9.25 8.08
N LEU A 731 -3.75 -8.23 8.91
CA LEU A 731 -5.01 -7.49 8.88
C LEU A 731 -5.17 -6.69 7.58
N SER A 732 -6.40 -6.57 7.10
CA SER A 732 -6.75 -5.67 5.99
C SER A 732 -6.46 -4.20 6.35
N GLY A 733 -6.37 -3.30 5.34
CA GLY A 733 -6.12 -1.88 5.59
C GLY A 733 -7.14 -1.25 6.52
N GLY A 734 -8.42 -1.53 6.29
CA GLY A 734 -9.50 -1.00 7.12
C GLY A 734 -9.53 -1.59 8.55
N GLU A 735 -9.20 -2.87 8.73
CA GLU A 735 -9.05 -3.49 10.05
C GLU A 735 -7.90 -2.86 10.84
N ALA A 736 -6.75 -2.66 10.18
CA ALA A 736 -5.61 -2.00 10.78
C ALA A 736 -5.95 -0.56 11.23
N GLN A 737 -6.62 0.23 10.40
CA GLN A 737 -7.07 1.58 10.76
C GLN A 737 -8.00 1.57 11.96
N ARG A 738 -9.03 0.72 11.96
CA ARG A 738 -9.98 0.61 13.06
C ARG A 738 -9.31 0.15 14.35
N LEU A 739 -8.33 -0.75 14.26
CA LEU A 739 -7.55 -1.19 15.42
C LEU A 739 -6.65 -0.06 15.96
N LYS A 740 -6.05 0.77 15.08
CA LYS A 740 -5.34 2.00 15.49
C LYS A 740 -6.27 2.95 16.22
N LEU A 741 -7.47 3.18 15.68
CA LEU A 741 -8.48 4.02 16.32
C LEU A 741 -8.89 3.47 17.69
N ALA A 742 -9.12 2.15 17.82
CA ALA A 742 -9.43 1.50 19.10
C ALA A 742 -8.38 1.79 20.18
N SER A 743 -7.11 1.84 19.81
CA SER A 743 -6.01 2.12 20.75
C SER A 743 -5.99 3.56 21.26
N GLU A 744 -6.56 4.51 20.51
CA GLU A 744 -6.66 5.92 20.88
C GLU A 744 -7.98 6.26 21.59
N MET A 745 -9.03 5.48 21.41
CA MET A 745 -10.30 5.65 22.13
C MET A 745 -10.11 5.39 23.64
N GLY A 746 -10.49 6.37 24.44
CA GLY A 746 -10.34 6.31 25.92
C GLY A 746 -9.26 7.22 26.48
N ARG A 747 -8.57 8.00 25.62
CA ARG A 747 -7.73 9.13 26.03
C ARG A 747 -8.53 10.43 25.95
N ALA A 748 -8.01 11.54 26.55
CA ALA A 748 -8.61 12.87 26.37
C ALA A 748 -8.58 13.25 24.88
N GLN A 749 -9.73 13.68 24.36
CA GLN A 749 -9.92 13.96 22.92
C GLN A 749 -10.06 15.45 22.63
N GLU A 750 -10.29 16.26 23.66
CA GLU A 750 -10.34 17.72 23.57
C GLU A 750 -9.04 18.27 22.95
N ASP A 751 -9.16 19.20 22.04
CA ASP A 751 -8.06 19.82 21.30
C ASP A 751 -7.18 18.83 20.52
N THR A 752 -7.70 17.63 20.20
CA THR A 752 -7.03 16.64 19.37
C THR A 752 -7.63 16.64 17.98
N ILE A 753 -6.78 16.69 16.95
CA ILE A 753 -7.18 16.48 15.57
C ILE A 753 -6.87 15.05 15.15
N PHE A 754 -7.89 14.34 14.70
CA PHE A 754 -7.77 13.02 14.09
C PHE A 754 -7.86 13.15 12.57
N ILE A 755 -6.92 12.56 11.88
CA ILE A 755 -6.84 12.57 10.42
C ILE A 755 -6.92 11.13 9.93
N PHE A 756 -7.90 10.86 9.07
CA PHE A 756 -8.15 9.54 8.49
C PHE A 756 -7.89 9.58 6.99
N ASP A 757 -7.17 8.57 6.49
CA ASP A 757 -6.89 8.41 5.07
C ASP A 757 -7.65 7.19 4.53
N GLU A 758 -8.73 7.46 3.78
CA GLU A 758 -9.64 6.49 3.17
C GLU A 758 -10.12 5.38 4.15
N PRO A 759 -10.77 5.74 5.27
CA PRO A 759 -11.13 4.77 6.32
C PRO A 759 -12.26 3.80 5.94
N THR A 760 -12.95 4.01 4.82
CA THR A 760 -14.03 3.12 4.36
C THR A 760 -13.55 1.97 3.47
N ILE A 761 -12.25 1.90 3.18
CA ILE A 761 -11.69 0.83 2.35
C ILE A 761 -12.09 -0.55 2.89
N GLY A 762 -12.72 -1.38 2.02
CA GLY A 762 -13.13 -2.74 2.34
C GLY A 762 -14.29 -2.84 3.35
N LEU A 763 -15.05 -1.75 3.56
CA LEU A 763 -16.19 -1.74 4.46
C LEU A 763 -17.51 -1.95 3.74
N HIS A 764 -18.32 -2.86 4.28
CA HIS A 764 -19.72 -2.96 3.91
C HIS A 764 -20.48 -1.67 4.33
N PRO A 765 -21.50 -1.19 3.58
CA PRO A 765 -22.26 0.02 3.94
C PRO A 765 -22.81 0.06 5.38
N LEU A 766 -23.06 -1.10 6.00
CA LEU A 766 -23.41 -1.18 7.43
C LEU A 766 -22.25 -0.81 8.33
N ASP A 767 -21.04 -1.25 7.99
CA ASP A 767 -19.83 -0.96 8.76
C ASP A 767 -19.44 0.51 8.60
N VAL A 768 -19.67 1.11 7.42
CA VAL A 768 -19.51 2.57 7.18
C VAL A 768 -20.39 3.37 8.14
N ARG A 769 -21.62 2.94 8.37
CA ARG A 769 -22.52 3.60 9.34
C ARG A 769 -22.04 3.49 10.78
N THR A 770 -21.52 2.34 11.14
CA THR A 770 -20.89 2.14 12.44
C THR A 770 -19.71 3.08 12.62
N LEU A 771 -18.85 3.20 11.58
CA LEU A 771 -17.72 4.13 11.58
C LEU A 771 -18.18 5.60 11.72
N LEU A 772 -19.23 6.00 11.00
CA LEU A 772 -19.82 7.33 11.11
C LEU A 772 -20.31 7.63 12.53
N SER A 773 -20.93 6.65 13.20
CA SER A 773 -21.35 6.82 14.61
C SER A 773 -20.15 7.05 15.53
N VAL A 774 -19.03 6.37 15.27
CA VAL A 774 -17.79 6.59 16.03
C VAL A 774 -17.20 7.98 15.73
N PHE A 775 -17.21 8.43 14.49
CA PHE A 775 -16.77 9.78 14.13
C PHE A 775 -17.60 10.84 14.87
N ARG A 776 -18.91 10.66 14.91
CA ARG A 776 -19.79 11.58 15.65
C ARG A 776 -19.47 11.59 17.14
N ALA A 777 -19.29 10.42 17.75
CA ALA A 777 -18.91 10.33 19.15
C ALA A 777 -17.58 11.04 19.46
N LEU A 778 -16.58 10.96 18.58
CA LEU A 778 -15.31 11.69 18.71
C LEU A 778 -15.54 13.21 18.67
N VAL A 779 -16.32 13.69 17.70
CA VAL A 779 -16.67 15.13 17.57
C VAL A 779 -17.44 15.61 18.82
N ASP A 780 -18.42 14.84 19.29
CA ASP A 780 -19.21 15.18 20.49
C ASP A 780 -18.36 15.24 21.76
N HIS A 781 -17.17 14.57 21.76
CA HIS A 781 -16.18 14.67 22.84
C HIS A 781 -15.09 15.73 22.58
N GLY A 782 -15.32 16.66 21.66
CA GLY A 782 -14.46 17.82 21.42
C GLY A 782 -13.27 17.58 20.46
N ALA A 783 -13.26 16.44 19.74
CA ALA A 783 -12.25 16.18 18.71
C ALA A 783 -12.57 16.92 17.40
N THR A 784 -11.53 17.30 16.66
CA THR A 784 -11.63 17.74 15.27
C THR A 784 -11.28 16.57 14.35
N LEU A 785 -12.11 16.29 13.36
CA LEU A 785 -11.88 15.19 12.42
C LEU A 785 -11.65 15.73 11.00
N ILE A 786 -10.61 15.18 10.36
CA ILE A 786 -10.37 15.36 8.93
C ILE A 786 -10.33 13.97 8.30
N VAL A 787 -11.14 13.76 7.29
CA VAL A 787 -11.26 12.47 6.59
C VAL A 787 -11.03 12.69 5.10
N ILE A 788 -9.98 12.06 4.55
CA ILE A 788 -9.80 11.98 3.09
C ILE A 788 -10.67 10.84 2.62
N GLU A 789 -11.68 11.14 1.77
CA GLU A 789 -12.68 10.12 1.40
C GLU A 789 -13.30 10.31 0.03
N HIS A 790 -13.77 9.18 -0.52
CA HIS A 790 -14.55 9.08 -1.75
C HIS A 790 -15.94 8.47 -1.54
N ASP A 791 -16.17 7.83 -0.40
CA ASP A 791 -17.45 7.22 -0.06
C ASP A 791 -18.54 8.29 0.09
N LEU A 792 -19.62 8.12 -0.68
CA LEU A 792 -20.71 9.11 -0.73
C LEU A 792 -21.50 9.18 0.58
N ASP A 793 -21.56 8.11 1.38
CA ASP A 793 -22.27 8.13 2.66
C ASP A 793 -21.47 8.92 3.70
N VAL A 794 -20.13 8.81 3.69
CA VAL A 794 -19.26 9.65 4.54
C VAL A 794 -19.34 11.12 4.12
N ILE A 795 -19.23 11.41 2.81
CA ILE A 795 -19.28 12.78 2.30
C ILE A 795 -20.62 13.45 2.64
N ARG A 796 -21.76 12.75 2.51
CA ARG A 796 -23.10 13.26 2.84
C ARG A 796 -23.29 13.53 4.34
N ASN A 797 -22.56 12.86 5.19
CA ASN A 797 -22.64 13.01 6.64
C ASN A 797 -21.56 13.95 7.22
N ALA A 798 -20.74 14.58 6.38
CA ALA A 798 -19.80 15.60 6.80
C ALA A 798 -20.52 16.87 7.29
N ASP A 799 -19.88 17.58 8.22
CA ASP A 799 -20.28 18.93 8.64
C ASP A 799 -19.71 19.98 7.65
N TYR A 800 -18.52 19.71 7.10
CA TYR A 800 -17.83 20.57 6.13
C TYR A 800 -17.07 19.73 5.11
N ILE A 801 -17.01 20.16 3.87
CA ILE A 801 -16.33 19.49 2.78
C ILE A 801 -15.33 20.45 2.13
N ILE A 802 -14.15 19.95 1.81
CA ILE A 802 -13.17 20.58 0.94
C ILE A 802 -13.05 19.71 -0.31
N ASP A 803 -13.48 20.20 -1.47
CA ASP A 803 -13.43 19.47 -2.75
C ASP A 803 -12.23 19.96 -3.57
N MET A 804 -11.34 19.02 -3.89
CA MET A 804 -10.09 19.24 -4.63
C MET A 804 -10.25 18.85 -6.09
N GLY A 805 -9.77 19.69 -7.01
CA GLY A 805 -9.90 19.42 -8.43
C GLY A 805 -9.36 20.54 -9.33
N PRO A 806 -9.95 20.70 -10.55
CA PRO A 806 -11.08 19.95 -11.11
C PRO A 806 -10.71 18.55 -11.63
N GLY A 807 -9.46 18.31 -12.04
CA GLY A 807 -8.92 17.03 -12.52
C GLY A 807 -7.84 16.46 -11.64
N GLY A 808 -7.13 15.46 -12.15
CA GLY A 808 -5.90 14.93 -11.56
C GLY A 808 -4.65 15.56 -12.18
N GLY A 809 -3.50 15.45 -11.49
CA GLY A 809 -2.22 15.96 -11.97
C GLY A 809 -2.21 17.48 -12.13
N GLU A 810 -1.68 17.99 -13.25
CA GLU A 810 -1.54 19.44 -13.50
C GLU A 810 -2.87 20.20 -13.59
N GLU A 811 -3.95 19.53 -13.99
CA GLU A 811 -5.30 20.10 -14.01
C GLU A 811 -5.92 20.19 -12.61
N GLY A 812 -5.38 19.43 -11.66
CA GLY A 812 -5.83 19.40 -10.26
C GLY A 812 -5.14 20.43 -9.36
N GLY A 813 -5.00 20.07 -8.10
CA GLY A 813 -4.20 20.78 -7.11
C GLY A 813 -4.81 22.08 -6.61
N ARG A 814 -6.13 22.28 -6.73
CA ARG A 814 -6.85 23.47 -6.26
C ARG A 814 -8.05 23.08 -5.42
N ILE A 815 -8.41 23.90 -4.47
CA ILE A 815 -9.71 23.85 -3.82
C ILE A 815 -10.71 24.45 -4.79
N ILE A 816 -11.67 23.64 -5.26
CA ILE A 816 -12.68 24.06 -6.25
C ILE A 816 -14.00 24.44 -5.61
N ALA A 817 -14.31 23.86 -4.47
CA ALA A 817 -15.49 24.18 -3.66
C ALA A 817 -15.25 23.78 -2.20
N CYS A 818 -15.85 24.51 -1.28
CA CYS A 818 -15.94 24.15 0.14
C CYS A 818 -17.28 24.63 0.71
N GLY A 819 -17.74 23.90 1.73
CA GLY A 819 -19.03 24.18 2.36
C GLY A 819 -19.73 22.92 2.86
N SER A 820 -21.01 23.01 3.15
CA SER A 820 -21.85 21.88 3.52
C SER A 820 -22.03 20.89 2.34
N PRO A 821 -22.44 19.65 2.59
CA PRO A 821 -22.78 18.71 1.50
C PRO A 821 -23.77 19.25 0.49
N GLU A 822 -24.74 20.06 0.91
CA GLU A 822 -25.73 20.71 0.06
C GLU A 822 -25.08 21.77 -0.85
N GLU A 823 -24.21 22.62 -0.29
CA GLU A 823 -23.47 23.64 -1.05
C GLU A 823 -22.55 22.99 -2.10
N ILE A 824 -21.91 21.87 -1.77
CA ILE A 824 -21.10 21.12 -2.73
C ILE A 824 -21.97 20.48 -3.82
N ALA A 825 -23.12 19.92 -3.48
CA ALA A 825 -24.06 19.36 -4.45
C ALA A 825 -24.54 20.41 -5.46
N ASP A 826 -24.73 21.65 -5.03
CA ASP A 826 -25.18 22.76 -5.88
C ASP A 826 -24.02 23.42 -6.67
N SER A 827 -22.77 23.17 -6.30
CA SER A 827 -21.61 23.74 -6.97
C SER A 827 -21.45 23.20 -8.41
N PRO A 828 -21.46 24.05 -9.44
CA PRO A 828 -21.27 23.60 -10.83
C PRO A 828 -19.82 23.18 -11.11
N LYS A 829 -18.87 23.59 -10.27
CA LYS A 829 -17.44 23.26 -10.40
C LYS A 829 -17.11 21.91 -9.79
N SER A 830 -17.91 21.41 -8.85
CA SER A 830 -17.66 20.17 -8.13
C SER A 830 -18.07 18.95 -8.97
N ILE A 831 -17.11 18.07 -9.24
CA ILE A 831 -17.38 16.75 -9.83
C ILE A 831 -18.07 15.87 -8.79
N THR A 832 -17.58 15.86 -7.55
CA THR A 832 -18.17 15.14 -6.41
C THR A 832 -19.62 15.54 -6.18
N GLY A 833 -19.93 16.84 -6.30
CA GLY A 833 -21.28 17.39 -6.13
C GLY A 833 -22.32 16.77 -7.05
N LYS A 834 -21.95 16.34 -8.25
CA LYS A 834 -22.87 15.66 -9.19
C LYS A 834 -23.43 14.36 -8.60
N TYR A 835 -22.62 13.62 -7.82
CA TYR A 835 -22.97 12.34 -7.20
C TYR A 835 -23.67 12.51 -5.84
N LEU A 836 -23.61 13.69 -5.25
CA LEU A 836 -24.32 14.02 -4.02
C LEU A 836 -25.80 14.36 -4.29
N ARG A 837 -26.13 14.84 -5.48
CA ARG A 837 -27.50 15.17 -5.86
C ARG A 837 -28.40 13.94 -5.76
N PRO A 838 -29.67 14.08 -5.31
CA PRO A 838 -30.62 12.98 -5.38
C PRO A 838 -30.74 12.53 -6.85
N LEU A 839 -30.65 11.25 -7.10
CA LEU A 839 -31.06 10.69 -8.38
C LEU A 839 -32.57 11.00 -8.52
N LYS A 840 -32.92 11.79 -9.52
CA LYS A 840 -34.33 12.13 -9.82
C LYS A 840 -35.12 10.89 -10.15
#